data_1034cc556c2e140dfcfaa941de4b6cad
#
_entry.id   1034cc556c2e140dfcfaa941de4b6cad
#
_cell.length_a   1.000
_cell.length_b   1.000
_cell.length_c   1.000
_cell.angle_alpha   90.00
_cell.angle_beta   90.00
_cell.angle_gamma   90.00
#
_symmetry.space_group_name_H-M   'P 1'
#
loop_
_entity.id
_entity.type
_entity.pdbx_description
1 polymer ?
#
loop_
_entity_poly.entity_id
_entity_poly.type
_entity_poly.pdbx_seq_one_letter_code
_entity_poly.pdbx_strand_id
1 'polypeptide(L)'
;MVIKFMAMVFLVLMPGQVAKAQHIPLRKKMTVRFSNVTLEEALNLLNADHTTPLSFDPAIIPSGKKFNRSFSDTPLALILEFLLAETGLSYKFLFREVIILPMEENKTTLNGRIVDAETGEDLIGASFYIESLKQGVSSNNYGFYSLTVPTEDYEILVSHVGYSSQRLKFSLQFPNHLQMIRLRKQVNKLEEIVVKVVQSPDSIAAKNPGQSLNWEALRNAPYYRGEADVIKALQMQNGIVGLTEGSSQMFIRGGNKDQNLILLDEAIVYNPAHLFGLTSIFNPDALKNIQTYTDAIPANFGGRLSSVIDARMADGDDKNFHIKGGISLLAARVSLEGPLVKEKGSFLFAARRSLSNVLSRDLELFDLKPAYHDFNFKANYRFNSRDRIFFSSYIGRDKVRSQNGYFNRWGNQTATLRWNHIFTPRLFLNLSAIYSNYKNQLFINADSPTGMDKWITGIKDATVKGDFIFYHKPQSQFQFGFSSILHLFIPGEINQEDPNSIPRARAAESAVYASHRLLIGEKMRFLYGLRMSMFQNISTPRLFYFDEFYEPVNYEEDVRGGYKRFLRLEPRFSFQYMLQPSSYLQLNYNRNYQYLQLVQNDELAFSSLESWIPSSPNLAPQQSDMFSLEYKKRVSFGSFSLSGYYKKMQNQLELIDHAQLISNPAVEMFLRPGTSKAYGLEFMFSKDVGRFKGSLFYTWSRVFRQMDQINQGKKYPAGYDIPHVLKLAMGYQFSDQISVNSLFTYNNGRPVTFPIGYFLQKDVKVPIYPERNSARMPDFHRLDISMKWEPSLGNKTKKRWISSFNIGLYNVYGRKNPLVYRINQDNPEDLQFDEQIFSGRTLAFSYNFKF
;
A
#
# COMPACT_ATOMS: atom_id res chain seq x y z
N MET A 1 -8.64 -19.67 -23.30
CA MET A 1 -7.89 -18.50 -23.80
C MET A 1 -6.69 -18.18 -22.90
N VAL A 2 -6.82 -18.21 -21.59
CA VAL A 2 -5.72 -18.00 -20.62
C VAL A 2 -4.58 -19.03 -20.79
N ILE A 3 -4.91 -20.31 -21.04
CA ILE A 3 -3.91 -21.39 -21.25
C ILE A 3 -3.12 -21.17 -22.55
N LYS A 4 -3.73 -20.67 -23.62
CA LYS A 4 -3.02 -20.35 -24.87
C LYS A 4 -2.11 -19.11 -24.73
N PHE A 5 -2.48 -18.16 -23.89
CA PHE A 5 -1.65 -16.98 -23.58
C PHE A 5 -0.46 -17.33 -22.68
N MET A 6 -0.66 -18.21 -21.67
CA MET A 6 0.43 -18.76 -20.85
C MET A 6 1.41 -19.58 -21.68
N ALA A 7 0.93 -20.37 -22.66
CA ALA A 7 1.81 -21.11 -23.58
C ALA A 7 2.66 -20.18 -24.45
N MET A 8 2.12 -19.03 -24.87
CA MET A 8 2.87 -18.05 -25.68
C MET A 8 3.93 -17.30 -24.87
N VAL A 9 3.69 -17.02 -23.58
CA VAL A 9 4.68 -16.45 -22.67
C VAL A 9 5.76 -17.47 -22.29
N PHE A 10 5.42 -18.75 -22.18
CA PHE A 10 6.38 -19.83 -21.95
C PHE A 10 7.29 -20.09 -23.17
N LEU A 11 6.79 -19.88 -24.38
CA LEU A 11 7.59 -20.06 -25.60
C LEU A 11 8.65 -18.95 -25.80
N VAL A 12 8.45 -17.78 -25.22
CA VAL A 12 9.43 -16.68 -25.27
C VAL A 12 10.52 -16.83 -24.18
N LEU A 13 10.31 -17.69 -23.20
CA LEU A 13 11.23 -17.92 -22.06
C LEU A 13 12.02 -19.23 -22.15
N MET A 14 11.87 -20.02 -23.23
CA MET A 14 12.81 -21.13 -23.44
C MET A 14 14.18 -20.56 -23.82
N PRO A 15 15.23 -20.84 -23.04
CA PRO A 15 16.58 -20.57 -23.52
C PRO A 15 16.76 -21.45 -24.75
N GLY A 16 16.89 -20.80 -25.93
CA GLY A 16 17.24 -21.49 -27.14
C GLY A 16 18.45 -22.39 -26.86
N GLN A 17 18.34 -23.65 -27.21
CA GLN A 17 19.49 -24.54 -27.20
C GLN A 17 20.58 -23.85 -28.02
N VAL A 18 21.60 -23.35 -27.33
CA VAL A 18 22.82 -22.89 -27.99
C VAL A 18 23.41 -24.11 -28.68
N ALA A 19 23.16 -24.21 -29.95
CA ALA A 19 23.88 -25.15 -30.81
C ALA A 19 25.38 -24.96 -30.51
N LYS A 20 26.07 -26.02 -30.13
CA LYS A 20 27.53 -26.03 -29.99
C LYS A 20 28.12 -25.65 -31.35
N ALA A 21 28.26 -24.35 -31.61
CA ALA A 21 28.99 -23.87 -32.76
C ALA A 21 30.44 -24.35 -32.61
N GLN A 22 30.93 -25.07 -33.57
CA GLN A 22 32.30 -25.56 -33.63
C GLN A 22 33.26 -24.37 -33.61
N HIS A 23 34.11 -24.30 -32.59
CA HIS A 23 35.19 -23.28 -32.42
C HIS A 23 36.35 -23.50 -33.40
N ILE A 24 36.10 -23.74 -34.69
CA ILE A 24 37.11 -24.06 -35.67
C ILE A 24 38.12 -22.94 -35.96
N PRO A 25 37.73 -21.64 -36.05
CA PRO A 25 38.65 -20.56 -36.34
C PRO A 25 39.74 -20.31 -35.31
N LEU A 26 39.43 -20.50 -34.03
CA LEU A 26 40.38 -20.27 -32.90
C LEU A 26 41.48 -21.35 -32.84
N ARG A 27 41.29 -22.51 -33.47
CA ARG A 27 42.30 -23.60 -33.57
C ARG A 27 43.18 -23.44 -34.83
N LYS A 28 42.90 -22.43 -35.67
CA LYS A 28 43.75 -22.12 -36.80
C LYS A 28 45.16 -21.82 -36.36
N LYS A 29 46.11 -22.51 -36.87
CA LYS A 29 47.54 -22.28 -36.57
C LYS A 29 48.10 -21.22 -37.49
N MET A 30 48.86 -20.32 -36.93
CA MET A 30 49.47 -19.20 -37.61
C MET A 30 50.97 -19.11 -37.32
N THR A 31 51.69 -18.61 -38.30
CA THR A 31 53.10 -18.24 -38.11
C THR A 31 53.19 -16.73 -38.30
N VAL A 32 53.47 -16.02 -37.20
CA VAL A 32 53.56 -14.57 -37.19
C VAL A 32 54.74 -14.10 -36.34
N ARG A 33 55.36 -12.99 -36.75
CA ARG A 33 56.46 -12.38 -36.01
C ARG A 33 56.07 -10.94 -35.63
N PHE A 34 56.07 -10.68 -34.36
CA PHE A 34 55.92 -9.32 -33.84
C PHE A 34 57.33 -8.74 -33.54
N SER A 35 57.66 -7.62 -34.11
CA SER A 35 58.94 -6.94 -33.92
C SER A 35 58.72 -5.54 -33.43
N ASN A 36 58.67 -5.34 -32.14
CA ASN A 36 58.44 -4.06 -31.44
C ASN A 36 57.14 -3.33 -31.82
N VAL A 37 56.06 -4.10 -32.07
CA VAL A 37 54.73 -3.59 -32.52
C VAL A 37 53.81 -3.33 -31.31
N THR A 38 52.91 -2.35 -31.44
CA THR A 38 51.85 -2.08 -30.45
C THR A 38 50.78 -3.17 -30.53
N LEU A 39 49.88 -3.22 -29.53
CA LEU A 39 48.74 -4.16 -29.52
C LEU A 39 47.87 -3.97 -30.76
N GLU A 40 47.56 -2.75 -31.17
CA GLU A 40 46.78 -2.43 -32.31
C GLU A 40 47.41 -2.92 -33.63
N GLU A 41 48.72 -2.66 -33.79
CA GLU A 41 49.51 -3.15 -34.93
C GLU A 41 49.55 -4.68 -34.95
N ALA A 42 49.72 -5.33 -33.81
CA ALA A 42 49.72 -6.78 -33.68
C ALA A 42 48.37 -7.42 -34.06
N LEU A 43 47.27 -6.82 -33.62
CA LEU A 43 45.92 -7.26 -34.02
C LEU A 43 45.64 -7.03 -35.52
N ASN A 44 46.11 -5.92 -36.07
CA ASN A 44 46.01 -5.64 -37.52
C ASN A 44 46.84 -6.63 -38.36
N LEU A 45 48.02 -7.01 -37.88
CA LEU A 45 48.86 -8.03 -38.53
C LEU A 45 48.19 -9.41 -38.54
N LEU A 46 47.49 -9.80 -37.47
CA LEU A 46 46.69 -11.02 -37.40
C LEU A 46 45.49 -10.95 -38.34
N ASN A 47 44.91 -9.75 -38.53
CA ASN A 47 43.74 -9.53 -39.38
C ASN A 47 44.09 -9.52 -40.89
N ALA A 48 45.37 -9.30 -41.26
CA ALA A 48 45.82 -9.23 -42.65
C ALA A 48 45.64 -10.55 -43.44
N ASP A 49 45.51 -11.69 -42.78
CA ASP A 49 45.29 -13.01 -43.38
C ASP A 49 43.85 -13.26 -43.83
N HIS A 50 42.94 -12.31 -43.71
CA HIS A 50 41.51 -12.30 -44.13
C HIS A 50 40.68 -13.59 -43.94
N THR A 51 41.24 -14.63 -43.39
CA THR A 51 40.57 -15.94 -43.21
C THR A 51 39.82 -16.08 -41.91
N THR A 52 40.13 -15.24 -40.95
CA THR A 52 39.40 -15.11 -39.64
C THR A 52 39.35 -13.63 -39.30
N PRO A 53 38.27 -12.92 -39.69
CA PRO A 53 38.19 -11.49 -39.40
C PRO A 53 38.29 -11.21 -37.91
N LEU A 54 39.13 -10.26 -37.54
CA LEU A 54 39.34 -9.72 -36.21
C LEU A 54 38.73 -8.32 -36.16
N SER A 55 37.74 -8.11 -35.33
CA SER A 55 37.07 -6.81 -35.15
C SER A 55 37.36 -6.26 -33.76
N PHE A 56 37.79 -5.00 -33.67
CA PHE A 56 38.01 -4.30 -32.42
C PHE A 56 37.76 -2.79 -32.61
N ASP A 57 37.41 -2.14 -31.50
CA ASP A 57 37.33 -0.68 -31.41
C ASP A 57 38.71 -0.14 -31.05
N PRO A 58 39.35 0.68 -31.88
CA PRO A 58 40.66 1.26 -31.55
C PRO A 58 40.67 2.05 -30.27
N ALA A 59 39.54 2.64 -29.83
CA ALA A 59 39.43 3.44 -28.63
C ALA A 59 39.64 2.64 -27.33
N ILE A 60 39.45 1.32 -27.37
CA ILE A 60 39.62 0.45 -26.18
C ILE A 60 41.03 -0.15 -26.11
N ILE A 61 41.85 -0.04 -27.16
CA ILE A 61 43.19 -0.63 -27.22
C ILE A 61 44.18 0.22 -26.40
N PRO A 62 44.83 -0.36 -25.38
CA PRO A 62 45.79 0.39 -24.58
C PRO A 62 47.04 0.74 -25.40
N SER A 63 47.36 2.01 -25.45
CA SER A 63 48.59 2.51 -26.10
C SER A 63 49.77 2.44 -25.12
N GLY A 64 50.75 1.59 -25.37
CA GLY A 64 51.98 1.61 -24.56
C GLY A 64 52.76 0.31 -24.46
N LYS A 65 52.11 -0.82 -24.54
CA LYS A 65 52.76 -2.14 -24.50
C LYS A 65 53.20 -2.52 -25.92
N LYS A 66 54.51 -2.84 -26.05
CA LYS A 66 55.06 -3.30 -27.31
C LYS A 66 55.37 -4.78 -27.26
N PHE A 67 55.14 -5.49 -28.32
CA PHE A 67 55.32 -6.94 -28.39
C PHE A 67 56.51 -7.26 -29.33
N ASN A 68 57.38 -8.17 -28.82
CA ASN A 68 58.53 -8.67 -29.59
C ASN A 68 58.62 -10.18 -29.38
N ARG A 69 57.90 -10.94 -30.24
CA ARG A 69 57.84 -12.40 -30.15
C ARG A 69 57.46 -13.01 -31.48
N SER A 70 58.03 -14.19 -31.77
CA SER A 70 57.68 -15.00 -32.96
C SER A 70 56.86 -16.22 -32.52
N PHE A 71 55.82 -16.52 -33.26
CA PHE A 71 54.98 -17.69 -33.13
C PHE A 71 55.13 -18.51 -34.41
N SER A 72 55.32 -19.82 -34.34
CA SER A 72 55.39 -20.75 -35.45
C SER A 72 54.39 -21.86 -35.22
N ASP A 73 53.51 -22.09 -36.20
CA ASP A 73 52.47 -23.14 -36.17
C ASP A 73 51.61 -23.09 -34.87
N THR A 74 51.31 -21.89 -34.37
CA THR A 74 50.67 -21.68 -33.09
C THR A 74 49.19 -21.35 -33.29
N PRO A 75 48.24 -21.99 -32.53
CA PRO A 75 46.84 -21.64 -32.60
C PRO A 75 46.55 -20.18 -32.34
N LEU A 76 45.64 -19.55 -33.11
CA LEU A 76 45.23 -18.14 -32.95
C LEU A 76 44.78 -17.83 -31.51
N ALA A 77 44.09 -18.76 -30.86
CA ALA A 77 43.67 -18.59 -29.47
C ALA A 77 44.88 -18.30 -28.53
N LEU A 78 45.98 -19.05 -28.65
CA LEU A 78 47.15 -18.87 -27.80
C LEU A 78 47.90 -17.56 -28.13
N ILE A 79 47.87 -17.13 -29.37
CA ILE A 79 48.44 -15.85 -29.80
C ILE A 79 47.63 -14.70 -29.19
N LEU A 80 46.31 -14.79 -29.24
CA LEU A 80 45.39 -13.79 -28.66
C LEU A 80 45.52 -13.77 -27.13
N GLU A 81 45.58 -14.92 -26.47
CA GLU A 81 45.85 -15.00 -25.01
C GLU A 81 47.11 -14.29 -24.61
N PHE A 82 48.17 -14.48 -25.36
CA PHE A 82 49.44 -13.79 -25.13
C PHE A 82 49.36 -12.26 -25.35
N LEU A 83 48.73 -11.83 -26.45
CA LEU A 83 48.61 -10.40 -26.79
C LEU A 83 47.72 -9.66 -25.80
N LEU A 84 46.62 -10.31 -25.38
CA LEU A 84 45.64 -9.70 -24.50
C LEU A 84 45.96 -9.85 -23.02
N ALA A 85 46.98 -10.65 -22.65
CA ALA A 85 47.40 -10.79 -21.26
C ALA A 85 47.74 -9.44 -20.64
N GLU A 86 47.18 -9.15 -19.46
CA GLU A 86 47.35 -7.90 -18.70
C GLU A 86 46.88 -6.60 -19.40
N THR A 87 46.13 -6.71 -20.49
CA THR A 87 45.60 -5.55 -21.22
C THR A 87 44.18 -5.14 -20.78
N GLY A 88 43.51 -5.95 -19.93
CA GLY A 88 42.11 -5.76 -19.58
C GLY A 88 41.15 -6.07 -20.75
N LEU A 89 41.63 -6.70 -21.81
CA LEU A 89 40.86 -7.11 -22.97
C LEU A 89 40.69 -8.62 -23.03
N SER A 90 39.62 -9.06 -23.64
CA SER A 90 39.29 -10.46 -23.93
C SER A 90 38.77 -10.57 -25.37
N TYR A 91 38.58 -11.81 -25.86
CA TYR A 91 37.98 -12.03 -27.16
C TYR A 91 36.75 -12.93 -27.08
N LYS A 92 35.77 -12.68 -27.96
CA LYS A 92 34.60 -13.56 -28.19
C LYS A 92 34.49 -13.88 -29.68
N PHE A 93 34.09 -15.13 -29.99
CA PHE A 93 33.81 -15.55 -31.36
C PHE A 93 32.31 -15.41 -31.60
N LEU A 94 31.93 -14.48 -32.47
CA LEU A 94 30.54 -14.18 -32.88
C LEU A 94 30.44 -14.05 -34.41
N PHE A 95 29.42 -14.61 -35.03
CA PHE A 95 29.14 -14.49 -36.48
C PHE A 95 30.31 -14.74 -37.43
N ARG A 96 31.21 -15.66 -37.07
CA ARG A 96 32.45 -16.02 -37.81
C ARG A 96 33.60 -15.00 -37.67
N GLU A 97 33.50 -14.04 -36.75
CA GLU A 97 34.52 -13.06 -36.42
C GLU A 97 35.02 -13.23 -35.01
N VAL A 98 36.27 -12.90 -34.76
CA VAL A 98 36.83 -12.74 -33.40
C VAL A 98 36.71 -11.27 -33.04
N ILE A 99 35.88 -10.98 -32.04
CA ILE A 99 35.68 -9.62 -31.57
C ILE A 99 36.49 -9.42 -30.29
N ILE A 100 37.37 -8.40 -30.27
CA ILE A 100 38.12 -7.99 -29.07
C ILE A 100 37.23 -7.04 -28.26
N LEU A 101 37.05 -7.38 -27.01
CA LEU A 101 36.16 -6.65 -26.07
C LEU A 101 36.89 -6.39 -24.76
N PRO A 102 36.50 -5.38 -23.98
CA PRO A 102 36.96 -5.29 -22.61
C PRO A 102 36.68 -6.61 -21.85
N MET A 103 37.64 -7.04 -21.05
CA MET A 103 37.48 -8.23 -20.23
C MET A 103 36.26 -8.04 -19.33
N GLU A 104 35.25 -8.90 -19.46
CA GLU A 104 34.13 -8.85 -18.54
C GLU A 104 34.65 -9.13 -17.14
N GLU A 105 34.59 -8.15 -16.26
CA GLU A 105 34.87 -8.37 -14.84
C GLU A 105 34.07 -9.57 -14.36
N ASN A 106 34.74 -10.52 -13.76
CA ASN A 106 34.03 -11.61 -13.09
C ASN A 106 33.11 -11.02 -12.03
N LYS A 107 31.80 -11.13 -12.24
CA LYS A 107 30.77 -10.59 -11.35
C LYS A 107 30.12 -11.72 -10.56
N THR A 108 29.98 -11.50 -9.28
CA THR A 108 29.21 -12.39 -8.41
C THR A 108 27.94 -11.68 -7.92
N THR A 109 26.93 -12.46 -7.55
CA THR A 109 25.68 -11.94 -7.00
C THR A 109 25.56 -12.34 -5.54
N LEU A 110 25.68 -11.34 -4.66
CA LEU A 110 25.39 -11.45 -3.25
C LEU A 110 23.88 -11.43 -3.06
N ASN A 111 23.31 -12.47 -2.48
CA ASN A 111 21.88 -12.56 -2.28
C ASN A 111 21.55 -13.26 -0.96
N GLY A 112 20.35 -12.99 -0.44
CA GLY A 112 19.95 -13.60 0.82
C GLY A 112 18.72 -12.91 1.42
N ARG A 113 18.58 -13.10 2.74
CA ARG A 113 17.52 -12.46 3.52
C ARG A 113 18.08 -11.71 4.71
N ILE A 114 17.47 -10.57 5.03
CA ILE A 114 17.78 -9.80 6.23
C ILE A 114 16.61 -9.98 7.19
N VAL A 115 16.92 -10.47 8.40
CA VAL A 115 15.92 -10.83 9.40
C VAL A 115 16.24 -10.24 10.77
N ASP A 116 15.21 -10.12 11.61
CA ASP A 116 15.36 -9.83 13.03
C ASP A 116 16.09 -10.99 13.74
N ALA A 117 17.13 -10.69 14.50
CA ALA A 117 17.95 -11.70 15.19
C ALA A 117 17.20 -12.42 16.32
N GLU A 118 16.20 -11.77 16.92
CA GLU A 118 15.42 -12.32 18.02
C GLU A 118 14.26 -13.17 17.54
N THR A 119 13.48 -12.67 16.57
CA THR A 119 12.22 -13.29 16.13
C THR A 119 12.34 -14.08 14.83
N GLY A 120 13.43 -13.95 14.06
CA GLY A 120 13.58 -14.54 12.72
C GLY A 120 12.72 -13.88 11.64
N GLU A 121 12.02 -12.79 11.97
CA GLU A 121 11.10 -12.10 11.07
C GLU A 121 11.84 -11.31 9.99
N ASP A 122 11.36 -11.35 8.74
CA ASP A 122 11.96 -10.65 7.60
C ASP A 122 11.94 -9.12 7.82
N LEU A 123 13.05 -8.43 7.59
CA LEU A 123 13.15 -6.98 7.67
C LEU A 123 12.95 -6.36 6.28
N ILE A 124 11.86 -5.59 6.15
CA ILE A 124 11.46 -4.93 4.90
C ILE A 124 12.21 -3.62 4.75
N GLY A 125 12.87 -3.40 3.59
CA GLY A 125 13.59 -2.16 3.32
C GLY A 125 14.89 -1.99 4.12
N ALA A 126 15.45 -3.08 4.66
CA ALA A 126 16.77 -3.06 5.26
C ALA A 126 17.83 -2.77 4.18
N SER A 127 18.78 -1.88 4.48
CA SER A 127 19.84 -1.48 3.56
C SER A 127 21.00 -2.46 3.62
N PHE A 128 21.48 -2.87 2.47
CA PHE A 128 22.69 -3.65 2.26
C PHE A 128 23.62 -2.84 1.34
N TYR A 129 24.73 -2.30 1.87
CA TYR A 129 25.55 -1.29 1.23
C TYR A 129 27.02 -1.59 1.28
N ILE A 130 27.71 -1.41 0.16
CA ILE A 130 29.17 -1.56 0.02
C ILE A 130 29.80 -0.18 -0.14
N GLU A 131 30.53 0.27 0.89
CA GLU A 131 31.11 1.63 0.93
C GLU A 131 32.16 1.84 -0.16
N SER A 132 33.01 0.86 -0.45
CA SER A 132 34.08 0.93 -1.46
C SER A 132 33.54 1.15 -2.88
N LEU A 133 32.41 0.53 -3.20
CA LEU A 133 31.75 0.65 -4.51
C LEU A 133 30.70 1.76 -4.55
N LYS A 134 30.34 2.35 -3.40
CA LYS A 134 29.18 3.25 -3.25
C LYS A 134 27.90 2.65 -3.84
N GLN A 135 27.70 1.35 -3.69
CA GLN A 135 26.57 0.62 -4.23
C GLN A 135 25.83 -0.13 -3.14
N GLY A 136 24.52 -0.22 -3.28
CA GLY A 136 23.70 -0.92 -2.33
C GLY A 136 22.32 -1.28 -2.86
N VAL A 137 21.60 -2.11 -2.11
CA VAL A 137 20.23 -2.49 -2.36
C VAL A 137 19.44 -2.51 -1.05
N SER A 138 18.13 -2.37 -1.15
CA SER A 138 17.24 -2.63 -0.02
C SER A 138 16.59 -3.99 -0.14
N SER A 139 16.36 -4.64 1.00
CA SER A 139 15.53 -5.84 1.04
C SER A 139 14.11 -5.51 0.57
N ASN A 140 13.52 -6.42 -0.19
CA ASN A 140 12.15 -6.30 -0.68
C ASN A 140 11.12 -6.53 0.46
N ASN A 141 9.83 -6.54 0.13
CA ASN A 141 8.73 -6.77 1.08
C ASN A 141 8.76 -8.15 1.77
N TYR A 142 9.70 -8.99 1.41
CA TYR A 142 9.90 -10.35 1.93
C TYR A 142 11.31 -10.57 2.48
N GLY A 143 12.01 -9.48 2.82
CA GLY A 143 13.36 -9.51 3.39
C GLY A 143 14.47 -9.91 2.41
N PHE A 144 14.15 -10.25 1.16
CA PHE A 144 15.14 -10.70 0.17
C PHE A 144 15.92 -9.52 -0.43
N TYR A 145 17.23 -9.68 -0.54
CA TYR A 145 18.13 -8.76 -1.23
C TYR A 145 18.95 -9.48 -2.30
N SER A 146 19.36 -8.74 -3.33
CA SER A 146 20.25 -9.24 -4.38
C SER A 146 21.09 -8.09 -4.94
N LEU A 147 22.40 -8.22 -4.90
CA LEU A 147 23.36 -7.23 -5.37
C LEU A 147 24.46 -7.92 -6.19
N THR A 148 24.62 -7.54 -7.46
CA THR A 148 25.67 -8.05 -8.35
C THR A 148 26.84 -7.08 -8.38
N VAL A 149 28.06 -7.55 -8.02
CA VAL A 149 29.28 -6.76 -7.89
C VAL A 149 30.46 -7.50 -8.52
N PRO A 150 31.59 -6.84 -8.79
CA PRO A 150 32.86 -7.52 -9.14
C PRO A 150 33.22 -8.59 -8.10
N THR A 151 33.99 -9.59 -8.49
CA THR A 151 34.38 -10.70 -7.59
C THR A 151 35.62 -10.30 -6.78
N GLU A 152 35.37 -9.65 -5.65
CA GLU A 152 36.39 -9.17 -4.69
C GLU A 152 35.88 -9.32 -3.26
N ASP A 153 36.76 -9.13 -2.28
CA ASP A 153 36.41 -9.08 -0.87
C ASP A 153 35.85 -7.70 -0.52
N TYR A 154 34.71 -7.67 0.17
CA TYR A 154 34.04 -6.42 0.54
C TYR A 154 33.71 -6.32 2.02
N GLU A 155 33.78 -5.10 2.54
CA GLU A 155 33.12 -4.74 3.78
C GLU A 155 31.71 -4.20 3.48
N ILE A 156 30.70 -4.81 4.06
CA ILE A 156 29.30 -4.54 3.80
C ILE A 156 28.66 -3.98 5.05
N LEU A 157 28.03 -2.82 4.93
CA LEU A 157 27.21 -2.21 5.98
C LEU A 157 25.76 -2.63 5.80
N VAL A 158 25.20 -3.34 6.79
CA VAL A 158 23.78 -3.70 6.83
C VAL A 158 23.10 -2.90 7.92
N SER A 159 22.00 -2.21 7.59
CA SER A 159 21.30 -1.35 8.52
C SER A 159 19.79 -1.36 8.31
N HIS A 160 19.04 -1.14 9.40
CA HIS A 160 17.60 -0.96 9.38
C HIS A 160 17.17 -0.02 10.51
N VAL A 161 16.09 0.75 10.30
CA VAL A 161 15.58 1.68 11.31
C VAL A 161 15.14 0.90 12.57
N GLY A 162 15.63 1.29 13.74
CA GLY A 162 15.35 0.60 15.00
C GLY A 162 16.27 -0.60 15.31
N TYR A 163 17.27 -0.85 14.46
CA TYR A 163 18.24 -1.94 14.62
C TYR A 163 19.68 -1.42 14.66
N SER A 164 20.54 -2.13 15.35
CA SER A 164 21.99 -1.86 15.34
C SER A 164 22.57 -2.21 13.98
N SER A 165 23.27 -1.28 13.36
CA SER A 165 23.97 -1.51 12.11
C SER A 165 25.08 -2.54 12.30
N GLN A 166 25.29 -3.39 11.30
CA GLN A 166 26.28 -4.46 11.32
C GLN A 166 27.23 -4.31 10.13
N ARG A 167 28.54 -4.34 10.39
CA ARG A 167 29.57 -4.43 9.35
C ARG A 167 29.99 -5.90 9.20
N LEU A 168 29.93 -6.39 7.99
CA LEU A 168 30.24 -7.77 7.64
C LEU A 168 31.35 -7.79 6.60
N LYS A 169 32.38 -8.63 6.81
CA LYS A 169 33.39 -8.92 5.80
C LYS A 169 32.98 -10.14 5.01
N PHE A 170 32.84 -9.98 3.72
CA PHE A 170 32.54 -11.06 2.80
C PHE A 170 33.76 -11.38 1.97
N SER A 171 34.22 -12.63 2.02
CA SER A 171 35.16 -13.16 1.05
C SER A 171 34.37 -13.87 -0.05
N LEU A 172 34.55 -13.41 -1.28
CA LEU A 172 33.80 -13.88 -2.45
C LEU A 172 34.44 -15.11 -3.11
N GLN A 173 35.45 -15.73 -2.48
CA GLN A 173 36.05 -16.99 -2.94
C GLN A 173 35.06 -18.17 -2.90
N PHE A 174 33.90 -18.01 -2.23
CA PHE A 174 32.84 -19.01 -2.14
C PHE A 174 31.56 -18.53 -2.84
N PRO A 175 31.38 -18.80 -4.14
CA PRO A 175 30.16 -18.45 -4.83
C PRO A 175 28.99 -19.31 -4.36
N ASN A 176 27.81 -18.70 -4.22
CA ASN A 176 26.49 -19.34 -4.15
C ASN A 176 25.95 -19.77 -2.77
N HIS A 177 26.11 -19.00 -1.73
CA HIS A 177 25.29 -19.23 -0.54
C HIS A 177 24.31 -18.08 -0.29
N LEU A 178 22.99 -18.42 -0.27
CA LEU A 178 21.94 -17.56 0.27
C LEU A 178 22.27 -17.25 1.73
N GLN A 179 22.72 -16.03 1.99
CA GLN A 179 23.14 -15.62 3.33
C GLN A 179 21.96 -15.00 4.09
N MET A 180 21.73 -15.52 5.30
CA MET A 180 20.76 -14.94 6.22
C MET A 180 21.48 -14.00 7.18
N ILE A 181 21.21 -12.69 7.05
CA ILE A 181 21.79 -11.65 7.91
C ILE A 181 20.79 -11.34 9.03
N ARG A 182 21.27 -11.42 10.27
CA ARG A 182 20.46 -11.25 11.48
C ARG A 182 20.79 -9.92 12.16
N LEU A 183 19.90 -8.94 12.12
CA LEU A 183 20.08 -7.64 12.82
C LEU A 183 19.43 -7.69 14.21
N ARG A 184 20.12 -7.13 15.20
CA ARG A 184 19.59 -7.00 16.57
C ARG A 184 18.89 -5.66 16.75
N LYS A 185 17.73 -5.65 17.43
CA LYS A 185 17.05 -4.41 17.80
C LYS A 185 17.99 -3.53 18.64
N GLN A 186 18.00 -2.25 18.36
CA GLN A 186 18.72 -1.27 19.15
C GLN A 186 17.89 -1.01 20.41
N VAL A 187 18.39 -1.45 21.55
CA VAL A 187 17.86 -1.07 22.85
C VAL A 187 18.25 0.38 23.08
N ASN A 188 17.28 1.30 23.09
CA ASN A 188 17.48 2.72 23.35
C ASN A 188 18.14 2.91 24.74
N LYS A 189 19.46 3.02 24.77
CA LYS A 189 20.13 3.79 25.82
C LYS A 189 20.10 5.24 25.39
N LEU A 190 19.61 6.11 26.27
CA LEU A 190 19.74 7.58 26.19
C LEU A 190 21.22 7.99 26.42
N GLU A 191 22.14 7.39 25.71
CA GLU A 191 23.45 7.97 25.54
C GLU A 191 23.44 8.64 24.16
N GLU A 192 23.80 9.86 24.15
CA GLU A 192 24.09 10.74 23.01
C GLU A 192 25.20 10.11 22.15
N ILE A 193 24.93 8.95 21.59
CA ILE A 193 25.68 8.51 20.44
C ILE A 193 25.09 9.34 19.30
N VAL A 194 25.75 10.46 19.02
CA VAL A 194 25.82 11.01 17.68
C VAL A 194 26.42 9.88 16.83
N VAL A 195 25.62 8.84 16.55
CA VAL A 195 25.86 8.03 15.39
C VAL A 195 25.67 9.02 14.27
N LYS A 196 26.80 9.59 13.80
CA LYS A 196 26.94 9.91 12.39
C LYS A 196 26.64 8.59 11.68
N VAL A 197 25.37 8.23 11.60
CA VAL A 197 24.89 7.39 10.52
C VAL A 197 25.26 8.27 9.34
N VAL A 198 26.40 7.97 8.76
CA VAL A 198 26.67 8.30 7.37
C VAL A 198 25.51 7.58 6.68
N GLN A 199 24.34 8.24 6.67
CA GLN A 199 23.28 7.85 5.78
C GLN A 199 23.88 8.18 4.44
N SER A 200 24.49 7.14 3.84
CA SER A 200 24.86 7.24 2.44
C SER A 200 23.67 7.84 1.70
N PRO A 201 23.91 8.67 0.70
CA PRO A 201 22.85 9.17 -0.18
C PRO A 201 21.87 8.04 -0.58
N ASP A 202 22.36 6.82 -0.64
CA ASP A 202 21.61 5.60 -0.97
C ASP A 202 20.61 5.14 0.12
N SER A 203 20.79 5.48 1.38
CA SER A 203 19.81 5.07 2.42
C SER A 203 18.52 5.89 2.38
N ILE A 204 18.60 7.15 1.92
CA ILE A 204 17.39 7.93 1.53
C ILE A 204 16.87 7.39 0.20
N ALA A 205 17.76 6.84 -0.58
CA ALA A 205 17.66 6.38 -1.93
C ALA A 205 17.01 5.01 -2.09
N ALA A 206 17.24 4.14 -1.19
CA ALA A 206 16.80 2.75 -1.24
C ALA A 206 15.33 2.58 -0.79
N LYS A 207 14.67 3.63 -0.27
CA LYS A 207 13.28 3.53 0.13
C LYS A 207 12.37 3.33 -1.08
N ASN A 208 11.49 2.33 -0.98
CA ASN A 208 10.36 2.18 -1.88
C ASN A 208 9.56 3.49 -1.94
N PRO A 209 8.88 3.81 -3.06
CA PRO A 209 8.16 5.07 -3.22
C PRO A 209 7.01 5.29 -2.23
N GLY A 210 6.59 4.26 -1.48
CA GLY A 210 5.58 4.37 -0.42
C GLY A 210 6.11 4.99 0.86
N GLN A 211 5.25 5.69 1.58
CA GLN A 211 5.52 6.18 2.92
C GLN A 211 5.25 5.04 3.91
N SER A 212 6.28 4.61 4.64
CA SER A 212 6.11 3.66 5.73
C SER A 212 5.63 4.39 6.99
N LEU A 213 4.52 3.94 7.54
CA LEU A 213 4.00 4.43 8.81
C LEU A 213 4.83 3.82 9.95
N ASN A 214 5.48 4.66 10.75
CA ASN A 214 6.09 4.18 12.00
C ASN A 214 4.99 3.90 13.03
N TRP A 215 4.43 2.70 12.96
CA TRP A 215 3.32 2.28 13.80
C TRP A 215 3.68 2.29 15.30
N GLU A 216 4.90 1.87 15.67
CA GLU A 216 5.33 1.87 17.07
C GLU A 216 5.35 3.27 17.67
N ALA A 217 5.78 4.28 16.93
CA ALA A 217 5.73 5.67 17.39
C ALA A 217 4.30 6.19 17.55
N LEU A 218 3.38 5.77 16.69
CA LEU A 218 1.99 6.22 16.69
C LEU A 218 1.11 5.44 17.68
N ARG A 219 1.51 4.24 18.10
CA ARG A 219 0.78 3.41 19.05
C ARG A 219 0.50 4.12 20.40
N ASN A 220 1.31 5.10 20.75
CA ASN A 220 1.20 5.86 22.00
C ASN A 220 0.42 7.18 21.87
N ALA A 221 -0.12 7.50 20.70
CA ALA A 221 -0.94 8.69 20.52
C ALA A 221 -2.23 8.62 21.39
N PRO A 222 -2.81 9.78 21.76
CA PRO A 222 -4.06 9.81 22.49
C PRO A 222 -5.23 9.40 21.58
N TYR A 223 -5.64 8.14 21.67
CA TYR A 223 -6.76 7.60 20.92
C TYR A 223 -8.05 7.59 21.75
N TYR A 224 -9.19 7.55 21.03
CA TYR A 224 -10.51 7.45 21.65
C TYR A 224 -10.59 6.22 22.56
N ARG A 225 -11.03 6.42 23.79
CA ARG A 225 -11.15 5.39 24.84
C ARG A 225 -9.86 4.57 25.12
N GLY A 226 -8.70 5.02 24.62
CA GLY A 226 -7.41 4.39 24.86
C GLY A 226 -7.07 3.22 23.93
N GLU A 227 -7.89 2.92 22.93
CA GLU A 227 -7.58 1.88 21.94
C GLU A 227 -6.77 2.46 20.77
N ALA A 228 -5.56 1.92 20.59
CA ALA A 228 -4.69 2.32 19.49
C ALA A 228 -5.29 1.94 18.13
N ASP A 229 -5.34 2.92 17.20
CA ASP A 229 -6.03 2.77 15.91
C ASP A 229 -5.17 3.20 14.74
N VAL A 230 -4.98 2.29 13.78
CA VAL A 230 -4.16 2.48 12.60
C VAL A 230 -4.73 3.50 11.64
N ILE A 231 -6.05 3.48 11.40
CA ILE A 231 -6.68 4.43 10.48
C ILE A 231 -6.64 5.84 11.07
N LYS A 232 -6.85 5.99 12.36
CA LYS A 232 -6.69 7.28 13.03
C LYS A 232 -5.25 7.78 12.94
N ALA A 233 -4.27 6.88 13.04
CA ALA A 233 -2.86 7.21 12.82
C ALA A 233 -2.58 7.62 11.35
N LEU A 234 -3.18 6.95 10.37
CA LEU A 234 -3.09 7.33 8.96
C LEU A 234 -3.77 8.68 8.70
N GLN A 235 -4.92 8.94 9.31
CA GLN A 235 -5.60 10.23 9.24
C GLN A 235 -4.75 11.39 9.79
N MET A 236 -3.68 11.13 10.54
CA MET A 236 -2.71 12.15 10.97
C MET A 236 -1.70 12.54 9.89
N GLN A 237 -1.55 11.76 8.82
CA GLN A 237 -0.61 12.07 7.73
C GLN A 237 -1.12 13.20 6.83
N ASN A 238 -0.19 13.81 6.05
CA ASN A 238 -0.52 14.79 5.03
C ASN A 238 -1.43 14.20 3.95
N GLY A 239 -2.33 15.04 3.43
CA GLY A 239 -3.21 14.69 2.32
C GLY A 239 -4.29 13.65 2.65
N ILE A 240 -4.37 13.18 3.90
CA ILE A 240 -5.40 12.24 4.37
C ILE A 240 -6.37 12.99 5.28
N VAL A 241 -7.61 13.08 4.90
CA VAL A 241 -8.66 13.80 5.63
C VAL A 241 -9.71 12.83 6.15
N GLY A 242 -10.07 12.93 7.43
CA GLY A 242 -11.27 12.34 8.01
C GLY A 242 -12.34 13.42 8.12
N LEU A 243 -13.59 13.12 7.77
CA LEU A 243 -14.66 14.14 7.73
C LEU A 243 -15.19 14.51 9.10
N THR A 244 -15.37 13.52 9.96
CA THR A 244 -16.08 13.68 11.23
C THR A 244 -15.39 12.93 12.36
N GLU A 245 -15.68 13.33 13.59
CA GLU A 245 -15.29 12.61 14.77
C GLU A 245 -15.84 11.18 14.76
N GLY A 246 -15.05 10.20 15.18
CA GLY A 246 -15.48 8.81 15.19
C GLY A 246 -15.51 8.12 13.81
N SER A 247 -15.15 8.78 12.70
CA SER A 247 -15.14 8.18 11.37
C SER A 247 -13.76 7.58 11.02
N SER A 248 -13.75 6.37 10.45
CA SER A 248 -12.57 5.76 9.83
C SER A 248 -12.48 5.99 8.33
N GLN A 249 -13.29 6.88 7.77
CA GLN A 249 -13.24 7.25 6.37
C GLN A 249 -11.95 8.03 6.08
N MET A 250 -11.36 7.78 4.93
CA MET A 250 -10.16 8.44 4.47
C MET A 250 -10.38 9.02 3.08
N PHE A 251 -10.30 10.34 2.98
CA PHE A 251 -10.33 11.08 1.72
C PHE A 251 -8.91 11.54 1.42
N ILE A 252 -8.32 10.96 0.38
CA ILE A 252 -6.90 11.11 0.10
C ILE A 252 -6.71 11.91 -1.18
N ARG A 253 -6.10 13.10 -1.05
CA ARG A 253 -5.85 14.03 -2.17
C ARG A 253 -7.08 14.20 -3.07
N GLY A 254 -8.20 14.49 -2.46
CA GLY A 254 -9.48 14.72 -3.14
C GLY A 254 -10.12 13.49 -3.77
N GLY A 255 -9.66 12.30 -3.43
CA GLY A 255 -10.36 11.06 -3.76
C GLY A 255 -11.38 10.69 -2.69
N ASN A 256 -12.46 10.01 -3.12
CA ASN A 256 -13.50 9.50 -2.23
C ASN A 256 -13.01 8.27 -1.44
N LYS A 257 -13.70 7.89 -0.39
CA LYS A 257 -13.35 6.76 0.52
C LYS A 257 -13.24 5.42 -0.19
N ASP A 258 -14.07 5.13 -1.19
CA ASP A 258 -14.06 3.91 -2.00
C ASP A 258 -12.91 3.88 -3.03
N GLN A 259 -12.23 5.00 -3.25
CA GLN A 259 -11.14 5.15 -4.19
C GLN A 259 -9.77 4.80 -3.59
N ASN A 260 -9.73 4.29 -2.36
CA ASN A 260 -8.53 3.81 -1.69
C ASN A 260 -8.47 2.27 -1.74
N LEU A 261 -7.35 1.72 -2.17
CA LEU A 261 -7.10 0.27 -2.09
C LEU A 261 -6.53 -0.05 -0.71
N ILE A 262 -7.31 -0.74 0.10
CA ILE A 262 -6.91 -1.12 1.45
C ILE A 262 -6.66 -2.63 1.47
N LEU A 263 -5.44 -3.01 1.83
CA LEU A 263 -4.98 -4.40 1.81
C LEU A 263 -4.54 -4.85 3.20
N LEU A 264 -4.88 -6.08 3.56
CA LEU A 264 -4.32 -6.80 4.70
C LEU A 264 -3.67 -8.10 4.20
N ASP A 265 -2.34 -8.19 4.27
CA ASP A 265 -1.58 -9.30 3.68
C ASP A 265 -1.99 -9.62 2.23
N GLU A 266 -2.11 -8.59 1.38
CA GLU A 266 -2.51 -8.60 -0.04
C GLU A 266 -4.02 -8.79 -0.29
N ALA A 267 -4.82 -9.20 0.70
CA ALA A 267 -6.26 -9.34 0.56
C ALA A 267 -6.97 -7.97 0.63
N ILE A 268 -7.92 -7.74 -0.28
CA ILE A 268 -8.72 -6.50 -0.31
C ILE A 268 -9.65 -6.46 0.90
N VAL A 269 -9.64 -5.33 1.61
CA VAL A 269 -10.57 -5.02 2.68
C VAL A 269 -11.52 -3.94 2.20
N TYR A 270 -12.81 -4.27 2.09
CA TYR A 270 -13.82 -3.36 1.56
C TYR A 270 -14.32 -2.34 2.59
N ASN A 271 -14.50 -2.77 3.82
CA ASN A 271 -14.82 -1.87 4.93
C ASN A 271 -13.76 -2.02 6.03
N PRO A 272 -12.84 -1.05 6.18
CA PRO A 272 -11.73 -1.15 7.12
C PRO A 272 -12.10 -0.76 8.54
N ALA A 273 -13.39 -0.67 8.88
CA ALA A 273 -13.87 -0.10 10.12
C ALA A 273 -14.77 -1.06 10.91
N HIS A 274 -14.61 -1.02 12.23
CA HIS A 274 -15.57 -1.51 13.20
C HIS A 274 -16.44 -0.36 13.70
N LEU A 275 -17.67 -0.69 14.13
CA LEU A 275 -18.57 0.23 14.82
C LEU A 275 -18.78 1.53 14.03
N PHE A 276 -19.08 1.43 12.72
CA PHE A 276 -19.28 2.56 11.81
C PHE A 276 -18.12 3.55 11.72
N GLY A 277 -16.92 3.15 12.13
CA GLY A 277 -15.74 3.99 12.02
C GLY A 277 -15.08 4.38 13.35
N LEU A 278 -15.63 3.97 14.47
CA LEU A 278 -15.04 4.27 15.79
C LEU A 278 -13.65 3.67 15.95
N THR A 279 -13.43 2.48 15.40
CA THR A 279 -12.11 1.86 15.40
C THR A 279 -11.89 1.08 14.10
N SER A 280 -10.63 0.87 13.74
CA SER A 280 -10.26 0.11 12.55
C SER A 280 -10.27 -1.41 12.80
N ILE A 281 -10.36 -2.17 11.72
CA ILE A 281 -10.20 -3.63 11.76
C ILE A 281 -8.76 -4.06 12.07
N PHE A 282 -7.80 -3.18 11.96
CA PHE A 282 -6.39 -3.48 12.14
C PHE A 282 -6.06 -3.66 13.61
N ASN A 283 -5.81 -4.90 14.03
CA ASN A 283 -5.39 -5.20 15.38
C ASN A 283 -3.93 -4.74 15.61
N PRO A 284 -3.68 -3.83 16.57
CA PRO A 284 -2.35 -3.26 16.80
C PRO A 284 -1.28 -4.28 17.19
N ASP A 285 -1.66 -5.42 17.76
CA ASP A 285 -0.71 -6.47 18.18
C ASP A 285 -0.39 -7.46 17.04
N ALA A 286 -1.18 -7.45 15.96
CA ALA A 286 -0.99 -8.33 14.80
C ALA A 286 -0.22 -7.66 13.66
N LEU A 287 0.00 -6.34 13.69
CA LEU A 287 0.60 -5.61 12.58
C LEU A 287 2.12 -5.51 12.68
N LYS A 288 2.78 -5.63 11.53
CA LYS A 288 4.21 -5.43 11.35
C LYS A 288 4.54 -4.11 10.68
N ASN A 289 3.92 -3.85 9.53
CA ASN A 289 4.22 -2.70 8.69
C ASN A 289 2.97 -2.22 7.95
N ILE A 290 2.91 -0.91 7.71
CA ILE A 290 1.88 -0.28 6.91
C ILE A 290 2.59 0.65 5.93
N GLN A 291 2.35 0.44 4.64
CA GLN A 291 2.86 1.30 3.58
C GLN A 291 1.70 2.02 2.91
N THR A 292 1.83 3.33 2.75
CA THR A 292 0.86 4.16 2.04
C THR A 292 1.47 4.72 0.77
N TYR A 293 0.74 4.60 -0.34
CA TYR A 293 1.11 5.15 -1.64
C TYR A 293 0.03 6.14 -2.05
N THR A 294 0.35 7.42 -2.00
CA THR A 294 -0.59 8.51 -2.30
C THR A 294 -0.33 9.18 -3.64
N ASP A 295 0.89 9.02 -4.20
CA ASP A 295 1.32 9.65 -5.46
C ASP A 295 2.09 8.70 -6.37
N ALA A 296 3.20 8.13 -5.93
CA ALA A 296 4.00 7.19 -6.71
C ALA A 296 3.48 5.75 -6.53
N ILE A 297 2.27 5.45 -7.05
CA ILE A 297 1.66 4.13 -6.93
C ILE A 297 2.37 3.13 -7.85
N PRO A 298 2.99 2.04 -7.33
CA PRO A 298 3.64 1.02 -8.15
C PRO A 298 2.65 0.30 -9.09
N ALA A 299 3.13 -0.16 -10.27
CA ALA A 299 2.28 -0.75 -11.30
C ALA A 299 1.62 -2.10 -10.91
N ASN A 300 2.13 -2.77 -9.88
CA ASN A 300 1.54 -4.00 -9.33
C ASN A 300 0.24 -3.78 -8.54
N PHE A 301 -0.12 -2.52 -8.23
CA PHE A 301 -1.39 -2.13 -7.64
C PHE A 301 -2.31 -1.50 -8.67
N GLY A 302 -3.61 -1.71 -8.58
CA GLY A 302 -4.61 -1.14 -9.47
C GLY A 302 -6.03 -1.29 -8.92
N GLY A 303 -7.04 -0.91 -9.73
CA GLY A 303 -8.45 -1.03 -9.39
C GLY A 303 -8.99 0.03 -8.43
N ARG A 304 -8.17 1.04 -8.05
CA ARG A 304 -8.62 2.20 -7.26
C ARG A 304 -7.92 3.47 -7.75
N LEU A 305 -8.55 4.63 -7.52
CA LEU A 305 -8.15 5.90 -8.13
C LEU A 305 -7.19 6.73 -7.30
N SER A 306 -7.19 6.58 -5.95
CA SER A 306 -6.61 7.61 -5.09
C SER A 306 -5.33 7.16 -4.38
N SER A 307 -5.37 6.05 -3.68
CA SER A 307 -4.23 5.59 -2.88
C SER A 307 -4.21 4.08 -2.71
N VAL A 308 -3.09 3.58 -2.18
CA VAL A 308 -2.94 2.21 -1.72
C VAL A 308 -2.45 2.21 -0.27
N ILE A 309 -3.11 1.44 0.59
CA ILE A 309 -2.71 1.19 1.97
C ILE A 309 -2.43 -0.32 2.09
N ASP A 310 -1.16 -0.68 2.11
CA ASP A 310 -0.70 -2.08 2.22
C ASP A 310 -0.29 -2.36 3.67
N ALA A 311 -1.20 -2.97 4.44
CA ALA A 311 -0.97 -3.41 5.81
C ALA A 311 -0.53 -4.87 5.82
N ARG A 312 0.55 -5.14 6.56
CA ARG A 312 1.11 -6.49 6.70
C ARG A 312 1.10 -6.94 8.14
N MET A 313 0.60 -8.16 8.36
CA MET A 313 0.64 -8.80 9.67
C MET A 313 2.06 -9.28 10.00
N ALA A 314 2.39 -9.29 11.30
CA ALA A 314 3.61 -9.87 11.81
C ALA A 314 3.67 -11.39 11.52
N ASP A 315 4.88 -11.90 11.30
CA ASP A 315 5.07 -13.32 10.96
C ASP A 315 5.08 -14.23 12.22
N GLY A 316 5.24 -13.62 13.42
CA GLY A 316 5.45 -14.32 14.69
C GLY A 316 6.93 -14.70 14.93
N ASP A 317 7.24 -15.10 16.17
CA ASP A 317 8.59 -15.48 16.60
C ASP A 317 8.89 -16.94 16.25
N ASP A 318 9.98 -17.22 15.52
CA ASP A 318 10.37 -18.58 15.14
C ASP A 318 11.22 -19.30 16.18
N LYS A 319 11.51 -18.67 17.35
CA LYS A 319 12.38 -19.19 18.41
C LYS A 319 11.68 -19.36 19.74
N ASN A 320 10.89 -18.33 20.14
CA ASN A 320 10.31 -18.24 21.48
C ASN A 320 8.79 -18.04 21.40
N PHE A 321 8.11 -18.47 22.44
CA PHE A 321 6.68 -18.24 22.59
C PHE A 321 6.45 -16.94 23.35
N HIS A 322 5.55 -16.08 22.84
CA HIS A 322 5.20 -14.82 23.48
C HIS A 322 3.69 -14.65 23.55
N ILE A 323 3.26 -14.02 24.61
CA ILE A 323 1.89 -13.57 24.83
C ILE A 323 1.90 -12.05 24.98
N LYS A 324 1.08 -11.35 24.21
CA LYS A 324 0.85 -9.90 24.31
C LYS A 324 -0.63 -9.67 24.45
N GLY A 325 -1.00 -8.57 25.06
CA GLY A 325 -2.39 -8.20 25.10
C GLY A 325 -2.61 -6.85 25.75
N GLY A 326 -3.88 -6.48 25.87
CA GLY A 326 -4.27 -5.24 26.50
C GLY A 326 -5.77 -5.15 26.70
N ILE A 327 -6.13 -4.28 27.60
CA ILE A 327 -7.51 -3.88 27.85
C ILE A 327 -7.59 -2.36 27.80
N SER A 328 -8.54 -1.85 27.06
CA SER A 328 -8.88 -0.43 26.98
C SER A 328 -10.34 -0.22 27.42
N LEU A 329 -10.80 1.02 27.48
CA LEU A 329 -12.22 1.28 27.69
C LEU A 329 -13.09 0.90 26.48
N LEU A 330 -12.48 0.63 25.33
CA LEU A 330 -13.18 0.24 24.10
C LEU A 330 -13.18 -1.26 23.87
N ALA A 331 -12.04 -1.94 24.11
CA ALA A 331 -11.85 -3.33 23.75
C ALA A 331 -10.84 -4.05 24.65
N ALA A 332 -10.97 -5.37 24.68
CA ALA A 332 -9.94 -6.28 25.19
C ALA A 332 -9.32 -7.05 24.02
N ARG A 333 -8.01 -7.28 24.08
CA ARG A 333 -7.25 -7.98 23.04
C ARG A 333 -6.18 -8.89 23.63
N VAL A 334 -5.89 -9.96 22.90
CA VAL A 334 -4.81 -10.91 23.21
C VAL A 334 -4.15 -11.35 21.90
N SER A 335 -2.85 -11.55 21.95
CA SER A 335 -2.05 -12.07 20.84
C SER A 335 -1.08 -13.13 21.35
N LEU A 336 -0.99 -14.22 20.62
CA LEU A 336 -0.12 -15.37 20.86
C LEU A 336 0.78 -15.54 19.66
N GLU A 337 2.09 -15.64 19.86
CA GLU A 337 3.05 -15.90 18.79
C GLU A 337 4.12 -16.88 19.25
N GLY A 338 4.63 -17.69 18.33
CA GLY A 338 5.67 -18.66 18.64
C GLY A 338 6.06 -19.53 17.46
N PRO A 339 7.04 -20.43 17.66
CA PRO A 339 7.49 -21.34 16.63
C PRO A 339 6.47 -22.43 16.33
N LEU A 340 6.17 -22.67 15.04
CA LEU A 340 5.60 -23.93 14.57
C LEU A 340 6.68 -25.03 14.54
N VAL A 341 7.83 -24.67 13.98
CA VAL A 341 9.07 -25.44 14.01
C VAL A 341 10.19 -24.45 14.24
N LYS A 342 10.98 -24.63 15.29
CA LYS A 342 12.08 -23.73 15.67
C LYS A 342 12.97 -23.42 14.47
N GLU A 343 13.24 -22.12 14.27
CA GLU A 343 14.07 -21.55 13.19
C GLU A 343 13.59 -21.82 11.76
N LYS A 344 12.45 -22.51 11.58
CA LYS A 344 11.90 -22.82 10.24
C LYS A 344 10.53 -22.20 9.98
N GLY A 345 9.74 -22.00 11.01
CA GLY A 345 8.41 -21.46 10.83
C GLY A 345 7.78 -20.98 12.12
N SER A 346 6.92 -20.02 12.03
CA SER A 346 6.25 -19.37 13.14
C SER A 346 4.77 -19.20 12.89
N PHE A 347 4.03 -18.91 13.97
CA PHE A 347 2.64 -18.52 13.90
C PHE A 347 2.39 -17.26 14.75
N LEU A 348 1.33 -16.55 14.39
CA LEU A 348 0.72 -15.48 15.15
C LEU A 348 -0.79 -15.69 15.16
N PHE A 349 -1.40 -15.61 16.33
CA PHE A 349 -2.83 -15.54 16.51
C PHE A 349 -3.16 -14.31 17.35
N ALA A 350 -4.11 -13.48 16.91
CA ALA A 350 -4.57 -12.34 17.69
C ALA A 350 -6.10 -12.27 17.66
N ALA A 351 -6.68 -11.94 18.81
CA ALA A 351 -8.11 -11.80 18.98
C ALA A 351 -8.43 -10.47 19.69
N ARG A 352 -9.55 -9.85 19.31
CA ARG A 352 -10.04 -8.62 19.93
C ARG A 352 -11.55 -8.65 20.03
N ARG A 353 -12.08 -8.08 21.11
CA ARG A 353 -13.52 -7.95 21.35
C ARG A 353 -13.84 -6.61 22.02
N SER A 354 -14.90 -5.95 21.57
CA SER A 354 -15.40 -4.72 22.19
C SER A 354 -15.97 -4.97 23.59
N LEU A 355 -15.83 -3.97 24.46
CA LEU A 355 -16.47 -3.89 25.77
C LEU A 355 -17.79 -3.11 25.61
N SER A 356 -18.84 -3.82 25.21
CA SER A 356 -20.12 -3.24 24.79
C SER A 356 -20.80 -2.35 25.83
N ASN A 357 -20.71 -2.68 27.13
CA ASN A 357 -21.35 -1.91 28.20
C ASN A 357 -20.80 -0.51 28.36
N VAL A 358 -19.50 -0.29 28.07
CA VAL A 358 -18.88 1.05 28.14
C VAL A 358 -19.25 1.85 26.90
N LEU A 359 -19.36 1.18 25.77
CA LEU A 359 -19.62 1.80 24.48
C LEU A 359 -21.10 2.21 24.32
N SER A 360 -22.05 1.44 24.89
CA SER A 360 -23.47 1.76 24.82
C SER A 360 -23.80 3.08 25.50
N ARG A 361 -23.09 3.46 26.55
CA ARG A 361 -23.25 4.76 27.23
C ARG A 361 -22.99 5.95 26.31
N ASP A 362 -21.98 5.88 25.43
CA ASP A 362 -21.64 6.99 24.53
C ASP A 362 -22.62 7.09 23.35
N LEU A 363 -23.30 6.00 23.04
CA LEU A 363 -24.24 5.87 21.94
C LEU A 363 -25.70 5.77 22.39
N GLU A 364 -25.97 5.97 23.68
CA GLU A 364 -27.35 6.04 24.22
C GLU A 364 -28.19 7.11 23.50
N LEU A 365 -27.58 8.20 23.07
CA LEU A 365 -28.22 9.23 22.22
C LEU A 365 -28.80 8.68 20.92
N PHE A 366 -28.26 7.56 20.42
CA PHE A 366 -28.69 6.90 19.18
C PHE A 366 -29.48 5.63 19.45
N ASP A 367 -29.74 5.28 20.69
CA ASP A 367 -30.40 4.03 21.12
C ASP A 367 -29.73 2.78 20.51
N LEU A 368 -28.40 2.79 20.37
CA LEU A 368 -27.64 1.75 19.70
C LEU A 368 -26.82 0.91 20.69
N LYS A 369 -26.89 -0.41 20.55
CA LYS A 369 -26.06 -1.38 21.28
C LYS A 369 -25.06 -2.03 20.34
N PRO A 370 -23.87 -1.42 20.16
CA PRO A 370 -22.86 -1.91 19.26
C PRO A 370 -21.95 -2.96 19.90
N ALA A 371 -21.49 -3.93 19.12
CA ALA A 371 -20.45 -4.88 19.53
C ALA A 371 -19.66 -5.36 18.33
N TYR A 372 -18.37 -5.64 18.51
CA TYR A 372 -17.55 -6.30 17.49
C TYR A 372 -16.59 -7.32 18.09
N HIS A 373 -16.10 -8.19 17.25
CA HIS A 373 -14.97 -9.08 17.52
C HIS A 373 -14.20 -9.32 16.24
N ASP A 374 -12.91 -9.52 16.36
CA ASP A 374 -12.03 -9.90 15.26
C ASP A 374 -10.98 -10.92 15.67
N PHE A 375 -10.52 -11.68 14.66
CA PHE A 375 -9.48 -12.70 14.77
C PHE A 375 -8.51 -12.53 13.61
N ASN A 376 -7.23 -12.56 13.92
CA ASN A 376 -6.13 -12.57 12.97
C ASN A 376 -5.33 -13.85 13.18
N PHE A 377 -4.99 -14.52 12.10
CA PHE A 377 -4.11 -15.69 12.13
C PHE A 377 -3.10 -15.59 11.00
N LYS A 378 -1.84 -15.85 11.30
CA LYS A 378 -0.78 -15.99 10.31
C LYS A 378 0.14 -17.12 10.69
N ALA A 379 0.54 -17.90 9.71
CA ALA A 379 1.52 -18.97 9.85
C ALA A 379 2.46 -18.96 8.66
N ASN A 380 3.70 -19.33 8.87
CA ASN A 380 4.66 -19.48 7.78
C ASN A 380 5.60 -20.65 8.02
N TYR A 381 6.10 -21.18 6.92
CA TYR A 381 7.06 -22.27 6.96
C TYR A 381 8.08 -22.16 5.82
N ARG A 382 9.37 -22.30 6.15
CA ARG A 382 10.50 -22.29 5.23
C ARG A 382 10.92 -23.74 4.97
N PHE A 383 10.63 -24.24 3.78
CA PHE A 383 11.01 -25.60 3.35
C PHE A 383 12.52 -25.72 3.16
N ASN A 384 13.09 -24.71 2.50
CA ASN A 384 14.53 -24.61 2.22
C ASN A 384 14.94 -23.12 2.10
N SER A 385 16.14 -22.84 1.64
CA SER A 385 16.63 -21.48 1.47
C SER A 385 15.90 -20.70 0.37
N ARG A 386 15.26 -21.37 -0.61
CA ARG A 386 14.60 -20.76 -1.76
C ARG A 386 13.08 -20.68 -1.62
N ASP A 387 12.47 -21.57 -0.83
CA ASP A 387 11.02 -21.75 -0.76
C ASP A 387 10.48 -21.45 0.63
N ARG A 388 9.51 -20.54 0.69
CA ARG A 388 8.77 -20.22 1.92
C ARG A 388 7.28 -20.04 1.59
N ILE A 389 6.42 -20.63 2.40
CA ILE A 389 4.96 -20.49 2.31
C ILE A 389 4.46 -19.71 3.51
N PHE A 390 3.42 -18.89 3.27
CA PHE A 390 2.70 -18.15 4.27
C PHE A 390 1.20 -18.42 4.09
N PHE A 391 0.52 -18.55 5.20
CA PHE A 391 -0.93 -18.51 5.25
C PHE A 391 -1.35 -17.41 6.22
N SER A 392 -2.26 -16.54 5.81
CA SER A 392 -2.83 -15.51 6.66
C SER A 392 -4.34 -15.45 6.52
N SER A 393 -5.05 -15.16 7.61
CA SER A 393 -6.50 -15.02 7.62
C SER A 393 -6.93 -13.94 8.61
N TYR A 394 -8.00 -13.24 8.25
CA TYR A 394 -8.70 -12.28 9.09
C TYR A 394 -10.20 -12.57 9.06
N ILE A 395 -10.84 -12.51 10.21
CA ILE A 395 -12.29 -12.61 10.36
C ILE A 395 -12.72 -11.54 11.34
N GLY A 396 -13.50 -10.56 10.88
CA GLY A 396 -14.09 -9.51 11.71
C GLY A 396 -15.58 -9.45 11.53
N ARG A 397 -16.31 -9.24 12.60
CA ARG A 397 -17.77 -9.07 12.60
C ARG A 397 -18.19 -7.99 13.57
N ASP A 398 -19.12 -7.19 13.09
CA ASP A 398 -19.81 -6.15 13.81
C ASP A 398 -21.29 -6.48 13.92
N LYS A 399 -21.92 -6.01 14.99
CA LYS A 399 -23.37 -6.00 15.16
C LYS A 399 -23.80 -4.74 15.89
N VAL A 400 -24.90 -4.16 15.45
CA VAL A 400 -25.55 -3.03 16.11
C VAL A 400 -27.04 -3.32 16.18
N ARG A 401 -27.64 -3.12 17.33
CA ARG A 401 -29.08 -3.29 17.57
C ARG A 401 -29.63 -2.04 18.22
N SER A 402 -30.78 -1.55 17.76
CA SER A 402 -31.59 -0.52 18.38
C SER A 402 -32.81 -1.14 19.06
N GLN A 403 -33.41 -0.48 20.04
CA GLN A 403 -34.67 -0.86 20.65
C GLN A 403 -35.84 -0.73 19.66
N ASN A 404 -35.69 0.13 18.62
CA ASN A 404 -36.72 0.38 17.61
C ASN A 404 -36.74 -0.67 16.47
N GLY A 405 -36.28 -1.91 16.70
CA GLY A 405 -36.33 -2.98 15.73
C GLY A 405 -35.27 -2.88 14.61
N TYR A 406 -34.30 -1.94 14.70
CA TYR A 406 -33.17 -1.89 13.77
C TYR A 406 -32.07 -2.84 14.23
N PHE A 407 -31.62 -3.70 13.32
CA PHE A 407 -30.47 -4.55 13.55
C PHE A 407 -29.59 -4.58 12.31
N ASN A 408 -28.29 -4.30 12.48
CA ASN A 408 -27.31 -4.39 11.42
C ASN A 408 -26.13 -5.26 11.83
N ARG A 409 -25.65 -6.07 10.86
CA ARG A 409 -24.50 -6.95 11.03
C ARG A 409 -23.64 -6.92 9.78
N TRP A 410 -22.35 -6.59 9.94
CA TRP A 410 -21.41 -6.58 8.82
C TRP A 410 -20.05 -7.15 9.22
N GLY A 411 -19.18 -7.37 8.23
CA GLY A 411 -17.80 -7.79 8.49
C GLY A 411 -17.06 -8.22 7.24
N ASN A 412 -15.76 -8.37 7.42
CA ASN A 412 -14.83 -8.88 6.42
C ASN A 412 -14.28 -10.24 6.82
N GLN A 413 -14.02 -11.07 5.81
CA GLN A 413 -13.30 -12.33 5.93
C GLN A 413 -12.26 -12.38 4.82
N THR A 414 -11.01 -12.58 5.17
CA THR A 414 -9.93 -12.70 4.19
C THR A 414 -9.08 -13.93 4.47
N ALA A 415 -8.53 -14.52 3.41
CA ALA A 415 -7.52 -15.56 3.49
C ALA A 415 -6.52 -15.39 2.35
N THR A 416 -5.23 -15.51 2.65
CA THR A 416 -4.14 -15.42 1.66
C THR A 416 -3.21 -16.59 1.85
N LEU A 417 -3.02 -17.38 0.80
CA LEU A 417 -1.95 -18.38 0.68
C LEU A 417 -0.89 -17.81 -0.25
N ARG A 418 0.34 -17.68 0.23
CA ARG A 418 1.45 -17.06 -0.49
C ARG A 418 2.63 -18.01 -0.55
N TRP A 419 3.24 -18.13 -1.73
CA TRP A 419 4.49 -18.84 -1.94
C TRP A 419 5.55 -17.88 -2.46
N ASN A 420 6.67 -17.78 -1.73
CA ASN A 420 7.85 -17.07 -2.17
C ASN A 420 8.89 -18.08 -2.69
N HIS A 421 9.37 -17.84 -3.91
CA HIS A 421 10.37 -18.68 -4.55
C HIS A 421 11.53 -17.85 -5.13
N ILE A 422 12.74 -18.34 -4.98
CA ILE A 422 13.96 -17.77 -5.55
C ILE A 422 14.43 -18.66 -6.69
N PHE A 423 14.10 -18.32 -7.94
CA PHE A 423 14.52 -19.06 -9.12
C PHE A 423 16.04 -19.01 -9.31
N THR A 424 16.58 -17.80 -9.26
CA THR A 424 18.02 -17.54 -9.37
C THR A 424 18.42 -16.47 -8.35
N PRO A 425 19.72 -16.24 -8.10
CA PRO A 425 20.17 -15.14 -7.24
C PRO A 425 19.61 -13.76 -7.60
N ARG A 426 19.12 -13.59 -8.84
CA ARG A 426 18.58 -12.33 -9.37
C ARG A 426 17.08 -12.32 -9.62
N LEU A 427 16.39 -13.45 -9.56
CA LEU A 427 14.96 -13.57 -9.88
C LEU A 427 14.18 -14.14 -8.71
N PHE A 428 13.32 -13.32 -8.15
CA PHE A 428 12.42 -13.62 -7.05
C PHE A 428 10.97 -13.64 -7.51
N LEU A 429 10.17 -14.60 -7.02
CA LEU A 429 8.72 -14.70 -7.24
C LEU A 429 7.97 -14.59 -5.91
N ASN A 430 6.87 -13.85 -5.94
CA ASN A 430 5.78 -13.94 -4.97
C ASN A 430 4.51 -14.37 -5.70
N LEU A 431 3.98 -15.55 -5.39
CA LEU A 431 2.72 -16.05 -5.92
C LEU A 431 1.69 -16.13 -4.80
N SER A 432 0.52 -15.55 -5.00
CA SER A 432 -0.53 -15.46 -3.99
C SER A 432 -1.87 -15.94 -4.54
N ALA A 433 -2.58 -16.75 -3.76
CA ALA A 433 -3.99 -17.07 -3.92
C ALA A 433 -4.74 -16.42 -2.76
N ILE A 434 -5.74 -15.58 -3.06
CA ILE A 434 -6.37 -14.68 -2.10
C ILE A 434 -7.87 -14.82 -2.19
N TYR A 435 -8.53 -14.89 -1.04
CA TYR A 435 -9.97 -14.80 -0.89
C TYR A 435 -10.32 -13.58 -0.04
N SER A 436 -11.33 -12.82 -0.48
CA SER A 436 -11.89 -11.70 0.27
C SER A 436 -13.41 -11.74 0.19
N ASN A 437 -14.09 -11.49 1.31
CA ASN A 437 -15.54 -11.46 1.40
C ASN A 437 -15.96 -10.36 2.38
N TYR A 438 -16.69 -9.38 1.87
CA TYR A 438 -17.39 -8.38 2.66
C TYR A 438 -18.89 -8.66 2.58
N LYS A 439 -19.56 -8.64 3.72
CA LYS A 439 -21.02 -8.82 3.78
C LYS A 439 -21.61 -7.86 4.81
N ASN A 440 -22.69 -7.19 4.42
CA ASN A 440 -23.53 -6.39 5.28
C ASN A 440 -24.96 -6.93 5.25
N GLN A 441 -25.64 -6.96 6.40
CA GLN A 441 -27.01 -7.44 6.56
C GLN A 441 -27.74 -6.46 7.46
N LEU A 442 -28.64 -5.72 6.86
CA LEU A 442 -29.56 -4.81 7.53
C LEU A 442 -30.90 -5.52 7.73
N PHE A 443 -31.46 -5.40 8.90
CA PHE A 443 -32.80 -5.92 9.25
C PHE A 443 -33.60 -4.74 9.78
N ILE A 444 -34.76 -4.53 9.20
CA ILE A 444 -35.71 -3.50 9.57
C ILE A 444 -36.93 -4.22 10.17
N ASN A 445 -37.58 -3.63 11.17
CA ASN A 445 -38.71 -4.25 11.85
C ASN A 445 -38.39 -5.64 12.43
N ALA A 446 -37.18 -5.81 12.97
CA ALA A 446 -36.70 -7.09 13.49
C ALA A 446 -37.62 -7.72 14.56
N ASP A 447 -38.42 -6.91 15.22
CA ASP A 447 -39.34 -7.33 16.29
C ASP A 447 -40.83 -7.41 15.78
N SER A 448 -41.06 -7.26 14.48
CA SER A 448 -42.40 -7.35 13.87
C SER A 448 -42.88 -8.80 13.78
N PRO A 449 -44.16 -9.10 14.14
CA PRO A 449 -44.73 -10.44 14.00
C PRO A 449 -44.88 -10.91 12.55
N THR A 450 -44.89 -9.98 11.58
CA THR A 450 -45.11 -10.26 10.15
C THR A 450 -43.85 -10.64 9.40
N GLY A 451 -42.71 -10.63 10.08
CA GLY A 451 -41.44 -10.99 9.47
C GLY A 451 -40.46 -9.83 9.42
N MET A 452 -39.18 -10.18 9.29
CA MET A 452 -38.09 -9.30 9.31
C MET A 452 -37.71 -8.88 7.87
N ASP A 453 -37.86 -7.63 7.53
CA ASP A 453 -37.35 -7.11 6.27
C ASP A 453 -35.83 -7.15 6.31
N LYS A 454 -35.26 -7.93 5.42
CA LYS A 454 -33.81 -8.19 5.39
C LYS A 454 -33.22 -7.65 4.08
N TRP A 455 -32.19 -6.81 4.22
CA TRP A 455 -31.42 -6.32 3.10
C TRP A 455 -29.95 -6.75 3.20
N ILE A 456 -29.45 -7.46 2.18
CA ILE A 456 -28.10 -7.99 2.14
C ILE A 456 -27.32 -7.31 1.05
N THR A 457 -26.17 -6.74 1.40
CA THR A 457 -25.17 -6.26 0.44
C THR A 457 -23.84 -6.94 0.67
N GLY A 458 -23.00 -7.01 -0.36
CA GLY A 458 -21.66 -7.58 -0.22
C GLY A 458 -20.92 -7.77 -1.53
N ILE A 459 -19.67 -8.20 -1.39
CA ILE A 459 -18.81 -8.56 -2.51
C ILE A 459 -17.86 -9.68 -2.08
N LYS A 460 -17.66 -10.65 -2.99
CA LYS A 460 -16.73 -11.76 -2.78
C LYS A 460 -15.72 -11.80 -3.93
N ASP A 461 -14.46 -11.95 -3.58
CA ASP A 461 -13.35 -12.01 -4.53
C ASP A 461 -12.54 -13.29 -4.36
N ALA A 462 -12.16 -13.86 -5.49
CA ALA A 462 -11.12 -14.87 -5.58
C ALA A 462 -10.00 -14.34 -6.50
N THR A 463 -8.79 -14.20 -5.96
CA THR A 463 -7.68 -13.57 -6.67
C THR A 463 -6.49 -14.52 -6.79
N VAL A 464 -5.86 -14.54 -7.97
CA VAL A 464 -4.53 -15.10 -8.17
C VAL A 464 -3.61 -13.99 -8.65
N LYS A 465 -2.45 -13.83 -8.00
CA LYS A 465 -1.49 -12.79 -8.30
C LYS A 465 -0.06 -13.35 -8.30
N GLY A 466 0.72 -12.97 -9.31
CA GLY A 466 2.14 -13.31 -9.40
C GLY A 466 2.98 -12.05 -9.60
N ASP A 467 3.91 -11.80 -8.68
CA ASP A 467 4.87 -10.69 -8.74
C ASP A 467 6.29 -11.25 -8.93
N PHE A 468 6.97 -10.87 -9.99
CA PHE A 468 8.35 -11.18 -10.25
C PHE A 468 9.22 -9.94 -10.04
N ILE A 469 10.36 -10.11 -9.35
CA ILE A 469 11.37 -9.07 -9.18
C ILE A 469 12.68 -9.58 -9.77
N PHE A 470 13.19 -8.87 -10.78
CA PHE A 470 14.45 -9.18 -11.46
C PHE A 470 15.49 -8.09 -11.19
N TYR A 471 16.54 -8.46 -10.48
CA TYR A 471 17.68 -7.60 -10.15
C TYR A 471 18.71 -7.68 -11.28
N HIS A 472 18.57 -6.80 -12.27
CA HIS A 472 19.45 -6.82 -13.47
C HIS A 472 20.86 -6.33 -13.14
N LYS A 473 20.96 -5.14 -12.54
CA LYS A 473 22.18 -4.50 -12.07
C LYS A 473 21.89 -3.78 -10.75
N PRO A 474 22.90 -3.36 -9.97
CA PRO A 474 22.68 -2.60 -8.73
C PRO A 474 21.77 -1.38 -8.91
N GLN A 475 21.90 -0.71 -10.07
CA GLN A 475 21.14 0.49 -10.42
C GLN A 475 19.85 0.22 -11.19
N SER A 476 19.54 -1.06 -11.54
CA SER A 476 18.45 -1.42 -12.46
C SER A 476 17.69 -2.64 -11.96
N GLN A 477 16.42 -2.44 -11.61
CA GLN A 477 15.53 -3.49 -11.11
C GLN A 477 14.22 -3.47 -11.90
N PHE A 478 13.81 -4.61 -12.43
CA PHE A 478 12.53 -4.81 -13.06
C PHE A 478 11.57 -5.51 -12.12
N GLN A 479 10.32 -5.06 -12.11
CA GLN A 479 9.21 -5.74 -11.46
C GLN A 479 8.12 -5.94 -12.51
N PHE A 480 7.66 -7.16 -12.68
CA PHE A 480 6.59 -7.49 -13.63
C PHE A 480 5.71 -8.60 -13.05
N GLY A 481 4.51 -8.72 -13.57
CA GLY A 481 3.60 -9.72 -13.03
C GLY A 481 2.20 -9.65 -13.63
N PHE A 482 1.32 -10.39 -12.98
CA PHE A 482 -0.09 -10.47 -13.34
C PHE A 482 -0.96 -10.54 -12.10
N SER A 483 -2.22 -10.15 -12.26
CA SER A 483 -3.28 -10.37 -11.28
C SER A 483 -4.59 -10.69 -12.00
N SER A 484 -5.40 -11.58 -11.43
CA SER A 484 -6.74 -11.89 -11.92
C SER A 484 -7.67 -12.05 -10.73
N ILE A 485 -8.76 -11.31 -10.72
CA ILE A 485 -9.76 -11.28 -9.66
C ILE A 485 -11.11 -11.68 -10.26
N LEU A 486 -11.76 -12.64 -9.65
CA LEU A 486 -13.15 -12.98 -9.94
C LEU A 486 -14.03 -12.39 -8.86
N HIS A 487 -14.92 -11.48 -9.25
CA HIS A 487 -15.85 -10.78 -8.38
C HIS A 487 -17.24 -11.42 -8.43
N LEU A 488 -17.89 -11.54 -7.27
CA LEU A 488 -19.32 -11.76 -7.14
C LEU A 488 -19.92 -10.59 -6.36
N PHE A 489 -20.67 -9.75 -7.04
CA PHE A 489 -21.39 -8.61 -6.47
C PHE A 489 -22.76 -9.06 -5.95
N ILE A 490 -23.09 -8.63 -4.75
CA ILE A 490 -24.39 -8.74 -4.10
C ILE A 490 -24.83 -7.34 -3.71
N PRO A 491 -25.30 -6.53 -4.67
CA PRO A 491 -25.47 -5.09 -4.43
C PRO A 491 -26.69 -4.75 -3.56
N GLY A 492 -27.68 -5.66 -3.47
CA GLY A 492 -28.85 -5.48 -2.63
C GLY A 492 -29.82 -6.62 -2.82
N GLU A 493 -30.02 -7.44 -1.80
CA GLU A 493 -30.84 -8.65 -1.88
C GLU A 493 -31.77 -8.76 -0.68
N ILE A 494 -33.04 -8.95 -0.93
CA ILE A 494 -34.03 -9.33 0.07
C ILE A 494 -33.98 -10.85 0.24
N ASN A 495 -34.23 -11.58 -0.84
CA ASN A 495 -33.92 -13.00 -1.03
C ASN A 495 -33.53 -13.23 -2.50
N GLN A 496 -33.01 -14.42 -2.86
CA GLN A 496 -32.46 -14.66 -4.20
C GLN A 496 -33.48 -14.54 -5.34
N GLU A 497 -34.74 -14.76 -5.09
CA GLU A 497 -35.81 -14.80 -6.07
C GLU A 497 -36.71 -13.56 -6.03
N ASP A 498 -36.44 -12.63 -5.08
CA ASP A 498 -37.27 -11.44 -4.95
C ASP A 498 -37.01 -10.48 -6.12
N PRO A 499 -38.07 -10.11 -6.89
CA PRO A 499 -37.93 -9.23 -8.05
C PRO A 499 -37.45 -7.82 -7.69
N ASN A 500 -37.61 -7.39 -6.43
CA ASN A 500 -37.13 -6.09 -5.93
C ASN A 500 -35.68 -6.12 -5.49
N SER A 501 -35.00 -7.27 -5.52
CA SER A 501 -33.57 -7.37 -5.28
C SER A 501 -32.80 -6.77 -6.44
N ILE A 502 -31.72 -6.03 -6.12
CA ILE A 502 -30.74 -5.59 -7.15
C ILE A 502 -30.04 -6.85 -7.69
N PRO A 503 -29.97 -7.02 -9.01
CA PRO A 503 -29.41 -8.24 -9.61
C PRO A 503 -27.97 -8.48 -9.18
N ARG A 504 -27.64 -9.72 -8.80
CA ARG A 504 -26.26 -10.13 -8.59
C ARG A 504 -25.48 -10.01 -9.91
N ALA A 505 -24.21 -9.65 -9.82
CA ALA A 505 -23.35 -9.58 -10.99
C ALA A 505 -22.04 -10.35 -10.76
N ARG A 506 -21.53 -10.98 -11.81
CA ARG A 506 -20.20 -11.58 -11.84
C ARG A 506 -19.31 -10.85 -12.84
N ALA A 507 -18.09 -10.55 -12.43
CA ALA A 507 -17.12 -9.94 -13.31
C ALA A 507 -15.72 -10.48 -13.04
N ALA A 508 -14.84 -10.32 -14.04
CA ALA A 508 -13.41 -10.60 -13.91
C ALA A 508 -12.61 -9.32 -14.13
N GLU A 509 -11.71 -9.01 -13.20
CA GLU A 509 -10.68 -7.97 -13.36
C GLU A 509 -9.33 -8.65 -13.51
N SER A 510 -8.69 -8.52 -14.66
CA SER A 510 -7.37 -9.09 -14.94
C SER A 510 -6.41 -8.00 -15.35
N ALA A 511 -5.15 -8.12 -14.97
CA ALA A 511 -4.12 -7.18 -15.38
C ALA A 511 -2.76 -7.85 -15.51
N VAL A 512 -1.97 -7.28 -16.44
CA VAL A 512 -0.53 -7.51 -16.54
C VAL A 512 0.20 -6.18 -16.34
N TYR A 513 1.38 -6.21 -15.73
CA TYR A 513 2.14 -5.00 -15.45
C TYR A 513 3.63 -5.25 -15.51
N ALA A 514 4.34 -4.18 -15.84
CA ALA A 514 5.79 -4.11 -15.76
C ALA A 514 6.21 -2.73 -15.27
N SER A 515 7.26 -2.68 -14.49
CA SER A 515 7.90 -1.45 -14.03
C SER A 515 9.41 -1.61 -13.98
N HIS A 516 10.11 -0.52 -14.18
CA HIS A 516 11.56 -0.44 -14.12
C HIS A 516 11.98 0.66 -13.16
N ARG A 517 12.82 0.30 -12.20
CA ARG A 517 13.51 1.24 -11.33
C ARG A 517 14.93 1.39 -11.87
N LEU A 518 15.32 2.62 -12.18
CA LEU A 518 16.61 2.96 -12.75
C LEU A 518 17.24 4.11 -11.97
N LEU A 519 18.52 3.93 -11.55
CA LEU A 519 19.35 4.98 -11.01
C LEU A 519 20.36 5.39 -12.08
N ILE A 520 20.46 6.68 -12.36
CA ILE A 520 21.46 7.25 -13.26
C ILE A 520 22.35 8.19 -12.46
N GLY A 521 23.63 7.79 -12.32
CA GLY A 521 24.55 8.43 -11.41
C GLY A 521 24.07 8.34 -9.95
N GLU A 522 24.48 9.28 -9.12
CA GLU A 522 24.10 9.36 -7.70
C GLU A 522 22.84 10.21 -7.47
N LYS A 523 22.39 10.96 -8.46
CA LYS A 523 21.37 12.01 -8.28
C LYS A 523 20.01 11.72 -8.88
N MET A 524 19.93 10.92 -9.94
CA MET A 524 18.68 10.74 -10.69
C MET A 524 18.11 9.35 -10.49
N ARG A 525 16.85 9.29 -10.18
CA ARG A 525 16.07 8.05 -10.02
C ARG A 525 14.81 8.12 -10.80
N PHE A 526 14.59 7.08 -11.53
CA PHE A 526 13.40 6.87 -12.33
C PHE A 526 12.68 5.61 -11.83
N LEU A 527 11.38 5.72 -11.67
CA LEU A 527 10.48 4.59 -11.55
C LEU A 527 9.38 4.81 -12.60
N TYR A 528 9.34 3.99 -13.60
CA TYR A 528 8.30 4.04 -14.61
C TYR A 528 7.72 2.66 -14.87
N GLY A 529 6.47 2.61 -15.22
CA GLY A 529 5.77 1.36 -15.41
C GLY A 529 4.49 1.54 -16.20
N LEU A 530 3.99 0.43 -16.68
CA LEU A 530 2.74 0.31 -17.39
C LEU A 530 1.96 -0.87 -16.80
N ARG A 531 0.69 -0.62 -16.52
CA ARG A 531 -0.31 -1.64 -16.21
C ARG A 531 -1.35 -1.65 -17.31
N MET A 532 -1.67 -2.80 -17.82
CA MET A 532 -2.80 -3.02 -18.71
C MET A 532 -3.84 -3.82 -17.95
N SER A 533 -4.99 -3.22 -17.69
CA SER A 533 -6.10 -3.83 -16.99
C SER A 533 -7.28 -4.10 -17.91
N MET A 534 -7.93 -5.22 -17.70
CA MET A 534 -9.13 -5.64 -18.42
C MET A 534 -10.20 -6.00 -17.40
N PHE A 535 -11.35 -5.35 -17.50
CA PHE A 535 -12.55 -5.70 -16.74
C PHE A 535 -13.59 -6.26 -17.69
N GLN A 536 -14.17 -7.42 -17.35
CA GLN A 536 -15.16 -8.11 -18.13
C GLN A 536 -16.36 -8.51 -17.26
N ASN A 537 -17.52 -7.98 -17.59
CA ASN A 537 -18.79 -8.47 -17.02
C ASN A 537 -19.07 -9.87 -17.57
N ILE A 538 -19.28 -10.83 -16.68
CA ILE A 538 -19.46 -12.26 -17.03
C ILE A 538 -20.93 -12.61 -17.11
N SER A 539 -21.71 -12.28 -16.07
CA SER A 539 -23.13 -12.60 -16.02
C SER A 539 -23.89 -11.71 -15.04
N THR A 540 -25.15 -11.47 -15.35
CA THR A 540 -26.16 -10.87 -14.45
C THR A 540 -27.52 -11.47 -14.75
N PRO A 541 -28.40 -11.69 -13.75
CA PRO A 541 -29.76 -12.14 -13.99
C PRO A 541 -30.62 -11.15 -14.77
N ARG A 542 -30.36 -9.83 -14.59
CA ARG A 542 -31.03 -8.75 -15.33
C ARG A 542 -30.08 -7.65 -15.66
N LEU A 543 -30.14 -7.15 -16.90
CA LEU A 543 -29.41 -5.98 -17.39
C LEU A 543 -30.45 -4.95 -17.85
N PHE A 544 -30.51 -3.81 -17.17
CA PHE A 544 -31.43 -2.74 -17.50
C PHE A 544 -30.82 -1.83 -18.57
N TYR A 545 -31.68 -1.28 -19.42
CA TYR A 545 -31.37 -0.25 -20.41
C TYR A 545 -32.18 1.00 -20.07
N PHE A 546 -31.55 2.16 -20.15
CA PHE A 546 -32.11 3.45 -19.78
C PHE A 546 -32.16 4.38 -20.96
N ASP A 547 -33.13 5.30 -20.96
CA ASP A 547 -33.24 6.39 -21.92
C ASP A 547 -32.32 7.58 -21.53
N GLU A 548 -32.46 8.71 -22.25
CA GLU A 548 -31.68 9.93 -22.00
C GLU A 548 -32.02 10.62 -20.66
N PHE A 549 -33.14 10.25 -20.05
CA PHE A 549 -33.60 10.73 -18.74
C PHE A 549 -33.23 9.81 -17.60
N TYR A 550 -32.52 8.70 -17.89
CA TYR A 550 -32.15 7.62 -16.96
C TYR A 550 -33.35 6.78 -16.47
N GLU A 551 -34.48 6.81 -17.20
CA GLU A 551 -35.60 5.94 -16.90
C GLU A 551 -35.41 4.57 -17.56
N PRO A 552 -35.79 3.46 -16.85
CA PRO A 552 -35.65 2.13 -17.41
C PRO A 552 -36.65 1.88 -18.52
N VAL A 553 -36.17 1.68 -19.75
CA VAL A 553 -37.03 1.42 -20.92
C VAL A 553 -37.20 -0.07 -21.25
N ASN A 554 -36.17 -0.87 -20.89
CA ASN A 554 -36.17 -2.33 -21.14
C ASN A 554 -35.14 -3.02 -20.23
N TYR A 555 -35.24 -4.35 -20.17
CA TYR A 555 -34.22 -5.18 -19.54
C TYR A 555 -34.05 -6.51 -20.27
N GLU A 556 -32.87 -7.11 -20.17
CA GLU A 556 -32.51 -8.41 -20.69
C GLU A 556 -32.27 -9.37 -19.52
N GLU A 557 -32.91 -10.55 -19.57
CA GLU A 557 -32.77 -11.57 -18.54
C GLU A 557 -31.65 -12.56 -18.83
N ASP A 558 -31.06 -13.14 -17.79
CA ASP A 558 -30.08 -14.22 -17.84
C ASP A 558 -28.87 -13.93 -18.75
N VAL A 559 -28.37 -12.71 -18.71
CA VAL A 559 -27.23 -12.27 -19.53
C VAL A 559 -25.97 -13.00 -19.10
N ARG A 560 -25.35 -13.75 -20.02
CA ARG A 560 -24.17 -14.60 -19.78
C ARG A 560 -23.15 -14.48 -20.93
N GLY A 561 -21.95 -15.03 -20.71
CA GLY A 561 -20.93 -15.18 -21.75
C GLY A 561 -20.02 -13.98 -21.96
N GLY A 562 -20.02 -13.02 -21.04
CA GLY A 562 -19.13 -11.87 -21.12
C GLY A 562 -19.67 -10.75 -22.00
N TYR A 563 -20.69 -10.04 -21.53
CA TYR A 563 -21.48 -9.07 -22.28
C TYR A 563 -20.84 -7.67 -22.42
N LYS A 564 -19.90 -7.29 -21.56
CA LYS A 564 -19.17 -6.02 -21.69
C LYS A 564 -17.72 -6.19 -21.27
N ARG A 565 -16.82 -5.53 -22.00
CA ARG A 565 -15.38 -5.56 -21.74
C ARG A 565 -14.80 -4.14 -21.81
N PHE A 566 -13.97 -3.82 -20.82
CA PHE A 566 -13.18 -2.59 -20.77
C PHE A 566 -11.70 -2.95 -20.71
N LEU A 567 -10.90 -2.46 -21.68
CA LEU A 567 -9.45 -2.58 -21.69
C LEU A 567 -8.85 -1.19 -21.47
N ARG A 568 -7.93 -1.07 -20.52
CA ARG A 568 -7.35 0.23 -20.11
C ARG A 568 -5.85 0.13 -19.90
N LEU A 569 -5.15 1.23 -20.22
CA LEU A 569 -3.72 1.40 -20.01
C LEU A 569 -3.49 2.42 -18.88
N GLU A 570 -2.64 2.04 -17.90
CA GLU A 570 -2.33 2.80 -16.71
C GLU A 570 -0.83 3.11 -16.67
N PRO A 571 -0.36 4.14 -17.39
CA PRO A 571 1.02 4.60 -17.30
C PRO A 571 1.29 5.24 -15.94
N ARG A 572 2.49 4.99 -15.42
CA ARG A 572 2.97 5.54 -14.15
C ARG A 572 4.41 5.98 -14.28
N PHE A 573 4.72 7.11 -13.68
CA PHE A 573 6.04 7.70 -13.76
C PHE A 573 6.37 8.43 -12.47
N SER A 574 7.58 8.21 -11.96
CA SER A 574 8.16 8.97 -10.86
C SER A 574 9.60 9.28 -11.19
N PHE A 575 9.97 10.54 -11.09
CA PHE A 575 11.32 11.05 -11.24
C PHE A 575 11.75 11.76 -9.97
N GLN A 576 12.86 11.34 -9.39
CA GLN A 576 13.44 11.95 -8.22
C GLN A 576 14.85 12.49 -8.56
N TYR A 577 15.09 13.75 -8.23
CA TYR A 577 16.38 14.40 -8.38
C TYR A 577 16.94 14.82 -7.02
N MET A 578 18.10 14.29 -6.66
CA MET A 578 18.81 14.62 -5.44
C MET A 578 19.54 15.96 -5.63
N LEU A 579 19.03 17.02 -4.98
CA LEU A 579 19.65 18.34 -4.97
C LEU A 579 20.89 18.35 -4.09
N GLN A 580 20.78 17.74 -2.90
CA GLN A 580 21.84 17.53 -1.91
C GLN A 580 21.68 16.14 -1.29
N PRO A 581 22.65 15.58 -0.60
CA PRO A 581 22.52 14.29 0.07
C PRO A 581 21.32 14.20 1.04
N SER A 582 20.86 15.35 1.53
CA SER A 582 19.74 15.47 2.48
C SER A 582 18.44 16.00 1.87
N SER A 583 18.41 16.34 0.58
CA SER A 583 17.21 16.92 -0.06
C SER A 583 17.00 16.45 -1.48
N TYR A 584 15.72 16.31 -1.86
CA TYR A 584 15.33 15.91 -3.20
C TYR A 584 14.07 16.63 -3.68
N LEU A 585 13.92 16.67 -4.99
CA LEU A 585 12.72 17.04 -5.69
C LEU A 585 12.16 15.78 -6.38
N GLN A 586 10.86 15.53 -6.27
CA GLN A 586 10.21 14.37 -6.87
C GLN A 586 8.98 14.79 -7.66
N LEU A 587 8.92 14.37 -8.93
CA LEU A 587 7.79 14.56 -9.82
C LEU A 587 7.12 13.21 -10.05
N ASN A 588 5.78 13.15 -9.94
CA ASN A 588 5.03 11.92 -10.16
C ASN A 588 3.87 12.17 -11.11
N TYR A 589 3.54 11.15 -11.89
CA TYR A 589 2.35 11.04 -12.70
C TYR A 589 1.76 9.64 -12.60
N ASN A 590 0.45 9.55 -12.35
CA ASN A 590 -0.27 8.28 -12.34
C ASN A 590 -1.59 8.41 -13.09
N ARG A 591 -1.89 7.45 -13.96
CA ARG A 591 -3.24 7.16 -14.43
C ARG A 591 -3.74 5.89 -13.79
N ASN A 592 -4.94 5.94 -13.23
CA ASN A 592 -5.58 4.79 -12.58
C ASN A 592 -7.02 4.66 -13.05
N TYR A 593 -7.52 3.41 -13.07
CA TYR A 593 -8.92 3.07 -13.34
C TYR A 593 -9.52 2.32 -12.15
N GLN A 594 -10.82 2.53 -11.96
CA GLN A 594 -11.62 1.81 -10.97
C GLN A 594 -12.88 1.27 -11.63
N TYR A 595 -13.11 -0.03 -11.45
CA TYR A 595 -14.20 -0.76 -12.06
C TYR A 595 -15.34 -1.08 -11.09
N LEU A 596 -15.13 -0.89 -9.80
CA LEU A 596 -16.06 -1.13 -8.72
C LEU A 596 -16.49 0.20 -8.13
N GLN A 597 -17.81 0.40 -8.03
CA GLN A 597 -18.43 1.62 -7.52
C GLN A 597 -19.08 1.34 -6.17
N LEU A 598 -18.84 2.20 -5.17
CA LEU A 598 -19.57 2.16 -3.92
C LEU A 598 -20.76 3.14 -4.00
N VAL A 599 -21.96 2.58 -3.96
CA VAL A 599 -23.20 3.35 -3.88
C VAL A 599 -23.64 3.40 -2.43
N GLN A 600 -23.78 4.60 -1.90
CA GLN A 600 -24.22 4.82 -0.53
C GLN A 600 -24.72 6.24 -0.34
N ASN A 601 -25.49 6.47 0.71
CA ASN A 601 -25.84 7.79 1.17
C ASN A 601 -24.66 8.38 1.98
N ASP A 602 -23.96 9.37 1.43
CA ASP A 602 -22.78 9.97 2.06
C ASP A 602 -23.10 10.87 3.26
N GLU A 603 -24.34 11.24 3.46
CA GLU A 603 -24.73 12.24 4.46
C GLU A 603 -24.75 11.68 5.90
N LEU A 604 -24.77 10.35 6.06
CA LEU A 604 -24.82 9.73 7.38
C LEU A 604 -23.43 9.23 7.80
N ALA A 605 -22.91 9.76 8.89
CA ALA A 605 -21.66 9.30 9.49
C ALA A 605 -21.71 7.81 9.87
N PHE A 606 -22.89 7.27 10.11
CA PHE A 606 -23.16 5.88 10.49
C PHE A 606 -24.11 5.20 9.49
N SER A 607 -23.85 5.32 8.20
CA SER A 607 -24.67 4.62 7.18
C SER A 607 -24.31 3.14 7.16
N SER A 608 -25.36 2.30 7.21
CA SER A 608 -25.27 0.86 6.99
C SER A 608 -25.59 0.44 5.55
N LEU A 609 -25.96 1.41 4.70
CA LEU A 609 -26.30 1.18 3.30
C LEU A 609 -25.07 1.36 2.44
N GLU A 610 -24.28 0.31 2.29
CA GLU A 610 -23.12 0.24 1.42
C GLU A 610 -23.36 -0.84 0.36
N SER A 611 -23.44 -0.45 -0.89
CA SER A 611 -23.65 -1.35 -2.01
C SER A 611 -22.53 -1.23 -3.04
N TRP A 612 -21.82 -2.31 -3.29
CA TRP A 612 -20.80 -2.38 -4.32
C TRP A 612 -21.39 -2.88 -5.63
N ILE A 613 -21.27 -2.08 -6.69
CA ILE A 613 -21.72 -2.42 -8.03
C ILE A 613 -20.55 -2.39 -9.02
N PRO A 614 -20.57 -3.22 -10.07
CA PRO A 614 -19.55 -3.18 -11.11
C PRO A 614 -19.77 -2.04 -12.10
N SER A 615 -18.73 -1.65 -12.83
CA SER A 615 -18.90 -0.99 -14.13
C SER A 615 -19.71 -1.90 -15.06
N SER A 616 -20.62 -1.29 -15.81
CA SER A 616 -21.61 -1.97 -16.66
C SER A 616 -21.70 -1.30 -18.03
N PRO A 617 -22.51 -1.74 -18.96
CA PRO A 617 -22.81 -0.98 -20.17
C PRO A 617 -23.24 0.46 -19.91
N ASN A 618 -23.94 0.70 -18.79
CA ASN A 618 -24.47 2.00 -18.38
C ASN A 618 -23.46 2.83 -17.57
N LEU A 619 -22.54 2.15 -16.85
CA LEU A 619 -21.60 2.77 -15.91
C LEU A 619 -20.17 2.56 -16.38
N ALA A 620 -19.61 3.55 -17.06
CA ALA A 620 -18.21 3.49 -17.50
C ALA A 620 -17.24 3.45 -16.30
N PRO A 621 -16.07 2.77 -16.44
CA PRO A 621 -15.02 2.78 -15.42
C PRO A 621 -14.59 4.21 -15.05
N GLN A 622 -14.46 4.48 -13.76
CA GLN A 622 -13.90 5.74 -13.30
C GLN A 622 -12.41 5.82 -13.65
N GLN A 623 -11.95 7.01 -14.00
CA GLN A 623 -10.55 7.31 -14.35
C GLN A 623 -10.03 8.46 -13.51
N SER A 624 -8.75 8.38 -13.14
CA SER A 624 -8.02 9.46 -12.48
C SER A 624 -6.67 9.68 -13.13
N ASP A 625 -6.35 10.93 -13.45
CA ASP A 625 -5.01 11.41 -13.82
C ASP A 625 -4.52 12.33 -12.72
N MET A 626 -3.37 12.01 -12.11
CA MET A 626 -2.79 12.79 -11.02
C MET A 626 -1.33 13.16 -11.33
N PHE A 627 -1.02 14.44 -11.14
CA PHE A 627 0.34 14.99 -11.13
C PHE A 627 0.67 15.47 -9.72
N SER A 628 1.90 15.22 -9.26
CA SER A 628 2.39 15.78 -8.01
C SER A 628 3.86 16.17 -8.09
N LEU A 629 4.23 17.19 -7.34
CA LEU A 629 5.60 17.65 -7.16
C LEU A 629 5.87 17.77 -5.66
N GLU A 630 6.91 17.10 -5.17
CA GLU A 630 7.34 17.13 -3.77
C GLU A 630 8.77 17.63 -3.66
N TYR A 631 9.01 18.56 -2.75
CA TYR A 631 10.33 18.88 -2.22
C TYR A 631 10.45 18.36 -0.80
N LYS A 632 11.50 17.60 -0.50
CA LYS A 632 11.78 17.11 0.85
C LYS A 632 13.22 17.39 1.25
N LYS A 633 13.40 17.83 2.50
CA LYS A 633 14.72 18.05 3.09
C LYS A 633 14.80 17.45 4.49
N ARG A 634 15.85 16.73 4.76
CA ARG A 634 16.21 16.26 6.10
C ARG A 634 17.20 17.23 6.72
N VAL A 635 16.99 17.54 7.98
CA VAL A 635 17.89 18.35 8.82
C VAL A 635 18.33 17.51 10.01
N SER A 636 19.33 17.96 10.78
CA SER A 636 19.91 17.21 11.91
C SER A 636 18.88 16.77 12.96
N PHE A 637 17.85 17.56 13.18
CA PHE A 637 16.84 17.31 14.22
C PHE A 637 15.49 16.78 13.66
N GLY A 638 15.34 16.64 12.32
CA GLY A 638 14.07 16.22 11.75
C GLY A 638 14.00 16.32 10.22
N SER A 639 12.81 16.56 9.69
CA SER A 639 12.60 16.74 8.25
C SER A 639 11.44 17.69 7.95
N PHE A 640 11.46 18.30 6.77
CA PHE A 640 10.29 18.98 6.24
C PHE A 640 10.02 18.55 4.80
N SER A 641 8.76 18.59 4.40
CA SER A 641 8.36 18.44 3.01
C SER A 641 7.28 19.44 2.62
N LEU A 642 7.31 19.84 1.36
CA LEU A 642 6.30 20.63 0.69
C LEU A 642 5.91 19.90 -0.57
N SER A 643 4.62 19.59 -0.73
CA SER A 643 4.11 18.96 -1.95
C SER A 643 2.90 19.70 -2.50
N GLY A 644 2.79 19.70 -3.83
CA GLY A 644 1.62 20.17 -4.55
C GLY A 644 1.08 19.09 -5.45
N TYR A 645 -0.25 19.02 -5.60
CA TYR A 645 -0.87 18.04 -6.50
C TYR A 645 -2.04 18.63 -7.29
N TYR A 646 -2.28 18.05 -8.46
CA TYR A 646 -3.45 18.26 -9.28
C TYR A 646 -3.98 16.91 -9.77
N LYS A 647 -5.29 16.66 -9.54
CA LYS A 647 -5.98 15.44 -9.93
C LYS A 647 -7.23 15.77 -10.73
N LYS A 648 -7.36 15.13 -11.90
CA LYS A 648 -8.57 15.17 -12.74
C LYS A 648 -9.18 13.79 -12.77
N MET A 649 -10.48 13.70 -12.47
CA MET A 649 -11.22 12.44 -12.45
C MET A 649 -12.39 12.52 -13.44
N GLN A 650 -12.66 11.41 -14.11
CA GLN A 650 -13.73 11.26 -15.10
C GLN A 650 -14.62 10.08 -14.72
N ASN A 651 -15.85 10.08 -15.24
CA ASN A 651 -16.85 9.05 -14.99
C ASN A 651 -17.11 8.85 -13.48
N GLN A 652 -17.04 9.95 -12.71
CA GLN A 652 -17.39 9.92 -11.30
C GLN A 652 -18.89 9.76 -11.19
N LEU A 653 -19.35 9.01 -10.19
CA LEU A 653 -20.77 8.76 -9.98
C LEU A 653 -21.26 9.46 -8.73
N GLU A 654 -22.49 9.93 -8.77
CA GLU A 654 -23.19 10.49 -7.61
C GLU A 654 -24.68 10.15 -7.68
N LEU A 655 -25.29 9.95 -6.51
CA LEU A 655 -26.73 9.72 -6.41
C LEU A 655 -27.50 11.04 -6.58
N ILE A 656 -28.63 10.99 -7.25
CA ILE A 656 -29.58 12.08 -7.24
C ILE A 656 -30.21 12.24 -5.85
N ASP A 657 -30.87 13.38 -5.63
CA ASP A 657 -31.62 13.60 -4.40
C ASP A 657 -32.80 12.60 -4.31
N HIS A 658 -33.11 12.17 -3.11
CA HIS A 658 -34.20 11.21 -2.82
C HIS A 658 -34.06 9.85 -3.52
N ALA A 659 -32.83 9.43 -3.86
CA ALA A 659 -32.58 8.12 -4.47
C ALA A 659 -33.03 6.96 -3.57
N GLN A 660 -33.85 6.07 -4.11
CA GLN A 660 -34.30 4.87 -3.41
C GLN A 660 -33.35 3.71 -3.68
N LEU A 661 -32.53 3.36 -2.68
CA LEU A 661 -31.52 2.31 -2.81
C LEU A 661 -32.05 0.93 -2.41
N ILE A 662 -32.97 0.88 -1.44
CA ILE A 662 -33.54 -0.39 -0.94
C ILE A 662 -34.71 -0.78 -1.84
N SER A 663 -34.80 -2.06 -2.17
CA SER A 663 -35.91 -2.65 -2.96
C SER A 663 -36.09 -2.02 -4.34
N ASN A 664 -34.99 -1.54 -4.94
CA ASN A 664 -35.03 -1.04 -6.32
C ASN A 664 -34.00 -1.80 -7.19
N PRO A 665 -34.51 -2.71 -8.10
CA PRO A 665 -33.63 -3.53 -8.93
C PRO A 665 -32.85 -2.69 -9.98
N ALA A 666 -33.36 -1.54 -10.39
CA ALA A 666 -32.76 -0.64 -11.39
C ALA A 666 -31.96 0.51 -10.74
N VAL A 667 -31.20 0.24 -9.68
CA VAL A 667 -30.50 1.27 -8.88
C VAL A 667 -29.59 2.18 -9.71
N GLU A 668 -29.11 1.74 -10.88
CA GLU A 668 -28.29 2.54 -11.80
C GLU A 668 -29.02 3.79 -12.30
N MET A 669 -30.39 3.79 -12.34
CA MET A 669 -31.20 4.94 -12.73
C MET A 669 -30.99 6.19 -11.86
N PHE A 670 -30.54 6.00 -10.62
CA PHE A 670 -30.30 7.10 -9.69
C PHE A 670 -28.86 7.65 -9.72
N LEU A 671 -28.00 7.07 -10.54
CA LEU A 671 -26.61 7.47 -10.64
C LEU A 671 -26.41 8.44 -11.79
N ARG A 672 -25.72 9.53 -11.51
CA ARG A 672 -25.35 10.54 -12.52
C ARG A 672 -23.85 10.53 -12.71
N PRO A 673 -23.37 10.34 -13.94
CA PRO A 673 -21.96 10.45 -14.26
C PRO A 673 -21.51 11.90 -14.31
N GLY A 674 -20.20 12.11 -14.10
CA GLY A 674 -19.65 13.44 -14.20
C GLY A 674 -18.13 13.46 -14.04
N THR A 675 -17.61 14.62 -13.71
CA THR A 675 -16.18 14.87 -13.52
C THR A 675 -15.89 15.44 -12.14
N SER A 676 -14.67 15.21 -11.66
CA SER A 676 -14.16 15.88 -10.46
C SER A 676 -12.76 16.43 -10.70
N LYS A 677 -12.44 17.54 -10.02
CA LYS A 677 -11.11 18.15 -10.01
C LYS A 677 -10.70 18.41 -8.58
N ALA A 678 -9.49 17.96 -8.22
CA ALA A 678 -8.91 18.20 -6.92
C ALA A 678 -7.49 18.77 -7.07
N TYR A 679 -7.13 19.70 -6.19
CA TYR A 679 -5.79 20.28 -6.12
C TYR A 679 -5.49 20.74 -4.70
N GLY A 680 -4.21 20.75 -4.35
CA GLY A 680 -3.82 21.16 -2.99
C GLY A 680 -2.32 21.33 -2.82
N LEU A 681 -1.99 21.95 -1.68
CA LEU A 681 -0.64 22.11 -1.16
C LEU A 681 -0.57 21.46 0.21
N GLU A 682 0.47 20.70 0.45
CA GLU A 682 0.70 19.96 1.69
C GLU A 682 2.05 20.34 2.27
N PHE A 683 2.08 20.74 3.52
CA PHE A 683 3.29 21.05 4.27
C PHE A 683 3.42 20.08 5.45
N MET A 684 4.62 19.54 5.66
CA MET A 684 4.95 18.74 6.81
C MET A 684 6.28 19.19 7.41
N PHE A 685 6.30 19.32 8.72
CA PHE A 685 7.51 19.46 9.50
C PHE A 685 7.53 18.40 10.61
N SER A 686 8.62 17.66 10.76
CA SER A 686 8.80 16.71 11.86
C SER A 686 10.10 16.98 12.59
N LYS A 687 10.09 16.85 13.91
CA LYS A 687 11.23 16.82 14.81
C LYS A 687 11.29 15.45 15.48
N ASP A 688 12.34 14.69 15.18
CA ASP A 688 12.46 13.29 15.56
C ASP A 688 13.53 13.03 16.65
N VAL A 689 14.33 14.03 16.97
CA VAL A 689 15.50 13.93 17.87
C VAL A 689 15.25 14.67 19.19
N GLY A 690 15.76 14.10 20.29
CA GLY A 690 15.67 14.67 21.64
C GLY A 690 14.43 14.23 22.40
N ARG A 691 14.26 14.76 23.61
CA ARG A 691 13.11 14.43 24.49
C ARG A 691 11.79 14.99 23.97
N PHE A 692 11.82 16.12 23.29
CA PHE A 692 10.66 16.69 22.62
C PHE A 692 10.67 16.25 21.16
N LYS A 693 9.63 15.53 20.75
CA LYS A 693 9.37 15.09 19.38
C LYS A 693 8.01 15.61 18.94
N GLY A 694 7.84 15.87 17.65
CA GLY A 694 6.55 16.35 17.16
C GLY A 694 6.49 16.45 15.66
N SER A 695 5.27 16.54 15.16
CA SER A 695 4.99 16.72 13.73
C SER A 695 3.85 17.71 13.54
N LEU A 696 4.07 18.64 12.64
CA LEU A 696 3.10 19.59 12.15
C LEU A 696 2.74 19.22 10.72
N PHE A 697 1.45 19.08 10.45
CA PHE A 697 0.90 18.83 9.13
C PHE A 697 -0.11 19.92 8.79
N TYR A 698 0.04 20.52 7.64
CA TYR A 698 -0.91 21.48 7.11
C TYR A 698 -1.23 21.14 5.67
N THR A 699 -2.52 21.07 5.36
CA THR A 699 -3.03 20.84 4.01
C THR A 699 -4.00 21.94 3.63
N TRP A 700 -3.74 22.60 2.50
CA TRP A 700 -4.72 23.39 1.79
C TRP A 700 -5.16 22.63 0.54
N SER A 701 -6.48 22.40 0.39
CA SER A 701 -6.99 21.64 -0.75
C SER A 701 -8.39 22.05 -1.15
N ARG A 702 -8.72 21.85 -2.44
CA ARG A 702 -10.06 22.05 -2.96
C ARG A 702 -10.47 20.88 -3.82
N VAL A 703 -11.73 20.49 -3.69
CA VAL A 703 -12.33 19.39 -4.45
C VAL A 703 -13.68 19.81 -5.00
N PHE A 704 -13.82 19.76 -6.31
CA PHE A 704 -15.05 20.15 -6.99
C PHE A 704 -15.57 19.02 -7.86
N ARG A 705 -16.89 18.90 -7.92
CA ARG A 705 -17.63 18.00 -8.79
C ARG A 705 -18.49 18.76 -9.77
N GLN A 706 -18.75 18.13 -10.91
CA GLN A 706 -19.70 18.57 -11.90
C GLN A 706 -20.36 17.33 -12.46
N MET A 707 -21.61 17.09 -12.06
CA MET A 707 -22.37 15.88 -12.39
C MET A 707 -23.54 16.24 -13.30
N ASP A 708 -23.88 15.28 -14.15
CA ASP A 708 -25.07 15.42 -14.99
C ASP A 708 -26.34 15.58 -14.16
N GLN A 709 -27.23 16.49 -14.56
CA GLN A 709 -28.51 16.78 -13.91
C GLN A 709 -28.45 17.19 -12.41
N ILE A 710 -27.30 17.17 -11.75
CA ILE A 710 -27.14 17.67 -10.38
C ILE A 710 -26.72 19.14 -10.43
N ASN A 711 -27.38 20.00 -9.65
CA ASN A 711 -27.21 21.45 -9.68
C ASN A 711 -27.28 22.01 -11.11
N GLN A 712 -28.17 21.47 -11.95
CA GLN A 712 -28.31 21.85 -13.37
C GLN A 712 -26.99 21.71 -14.16
N GLY A 713 -26.15 20.73 -13.82
CA GLY A 713 -24.83 20.51 -14.43
C GLY A 713 -23.77 21.54 -14.03
N LYS A 714 -24.03 22.40 -13.05
CA LYS A 714 -23.05 23.39 -12.56
C LYS A 714 -22.03 22.73 -11.63
N LYS A 715 -20.84 23.33 -11.53
CA LYS A 715 -19.76 22.92 -10.62
C LYS A 715 -20.11 23.24 -9.17
N TYR A 716 -19.90 22.30 -8.24
CA TYR A 716 -20.12 22.46 -6.81
C TYR A 716 -19.01 21.75 -5.99
N PRO A 717 -18.76 22.14 -4.72
CA PRO A 717 -17.77 21.46 -3.86
C PRO A 717 -18.23 20.04 -3.53
N ALA A 718 -17.29 19.08 -3.53
CA ALA A 718 -17.56 17.72 -3.05
C ALA A 718 -17.90 17.73 -1.55
N GLY A 719 -18.71 16.79 -1.06
CA GLY A 719 -19.08 16.70 0.36
C GLY A 719 -17.89 16.54 1.32
N TYR A 720 -16.72 16.22 0.77
CA TYR A 720 -15.44 16.13 1.48
C TYR A 720 -14.41 17.24 1.08
N ASP A 721 -14.88 18.36 0.50
CA ASP A 721 -14.05 19.53 0.24
C ASP A 721 -13.76 20.28 1.54
N ILE A 722 -12.62 20.04 2.15
CA ILE A 722 -12.14 20.71 3.36
C ILE A 722 -10.92 21.56 3.00
N PRO A 723 -11.09 22.90 2.90
CA PRO A 723 -10.03 23.79 2.43
C PRO A 723 -8.79 23.81 3.28
N HIS A 724 -8.92 23.81 4.60
CA HIS A 724 -7.79 23.90 5.54
C HIS A 724 -7.85 22.79 6.56
N VAL A 725 -6.77 22.02 6.68
CA VAL A 725 -6.56 21.00 7.70
C VAL A 725 -5.22 21.24 8.38
N LEU A 726 -5.24 21.39 9.71
CA LEU A 726 -4.04 21.53 10.53
C LEU A 726 -4.03 20.40 11.57
N LYS A 727 -2.90 19.69 11.66
CA LYS A 727 -2.69 18.63 12.66
C LYS A 727 -1.34 18.84 13.32
N LEU A 728 -1.33 18.81 14.65
CA LEU A 728 -0.13 18.97 15.45
C LEU A 728 -0.04 17.82 16.45
N ALA A 729 0.91 16.93 16.25
CA ALA A 729 1.23 15.86 17.18
C ALA A 729 2.50 16.22 17.96
N MET A 730 2.48 16.14 19.27
CA MET A 730 3.62 16.46 20.13
C MET A 730 3.78 15.36 21.19
N GLY A 731 5.03 15.00 21.49
CA GLY A 731 5.38 14.07 22.53
C GLY A 731 6.57 14.59 23.34
N TYR A 732 6.51 14.46 24.65
CA TYR A 732 7.61 14.79 25.54
C TYR A 732 7.95 13.60 26.43
N GLN A 733 9.21 13.18 26.40
CA GLN A 733 9.75 12.11 27.22
C GLN A 733 10.31 12.69 28.52
N PHE A 734 9.57 12.59 29.63
CA PHE A 734 10.01 13.08 30.94
C PHE A 734 11.12 12.20 31.51
N SER A 735 10.94 10.88 31.42
CA SER A 735 11.91 9.87 31.85
C SER A 735 11.79 8.65 30.95
N ASP A 736 12.65 7.64 31.13
CA ASP A 736 12.55 6.37 30.38
C ASP A 736 11.18 5.70 30.55
N GLN A 737 10.50 5.96 31.68
CA GLN A 737 9.24 5.35 32.05
C GLN A 737 8.01 6.18 31.69
N ILE A 738 8.12 7.51 31.61
CA ILE A 738 6.98 8.41 31.49
C ILE A 738 7.12 9.28 30.25
N SER A 739 6.11 9.23 29.38
CA SER A 739 5.95 10.16 28.27
C SER A 739 4.54 10.75 28.26
N VAL A 740 4.44 12.00 27.79
CA VAL A 740 3.17 12.69 27.55
C VAL A 740 3.06 12.99 26.06
N ASN A 741 1.91 12.69 25.48
CA ASN A 741 1.61 12.92 24.08
C ASN A 741 0.36 13.77 23.95
N SER A 742 0.36 14.69 23.00
CA SER A 742 -0.79 15.51 22.66
C SER A 742 -1.04 15.53 21.17
N LEU A 743 -2.30 15.70 20.80
CA LEU A 743 -2.77 15.74 19.45
C LEU A 743 -3.79 16.86 19.30
N PHE A 744 -3.46 17.87 18.51
CA PHE A 744 -4.39 18.91 18.11
C PHE A 744 -4.78 18.73 16.64
N THR A 745 -6.06 18.85 16.36
CA THR A 745 -6.60 18.78 15.00
C THR A 745 -7.56 19.96 14.79
N TYR A 746 -7.42 20.65 13.65
CA TYR A 746 -8.35 21.65 13.17
C TYR A 746 -8.65 21.38 11.70
N ASN A 747 -9.90 21.52 11.30
CA ASN A 747 -10.32 21.55 9.91
C ASN A 747 -11.54 22.44 9.72
N ASN A 748 -11.66 23.07 8.54
CA ASN A 748 -12.88 23.73 8.16
C ASN A 748 -14.06 22.76 8.10
N GLY A 749 -15.26 23.29 8.31
CA GLY A 749 -16.49 22.55 8.14
C GLY A 749 -16.65 21.96 6.74
N ARG A 750 -17.08 20.71 6.66
CA ARG A 750 -17.40 20.06 5.38
C ARG A 750 -18.61 20.71 4.70
N PRO A 751 -18.71 20.67 3.36
CA PRO A 751 -19.91 21.08 2.65
C PRO A 751 -21.10 20.18 3.01
N VAL A 752 -22.26 20.80 3.10
CA VAL A 752 -23.54 20.15 3.38
C VAL A 752 -24.68 20.85 2.64
N THR A 753 -25.80 20.17 2.47
CA THR A 753 -27.03 20.72 1.95
C THR A 753 -28.04 20.82 3.08
N PHE A 754 -28.33 22.04 3.54
CA PHE A 754 -29.40 22.28 4.48
C PHE A 754 -30.70 22.57 3.71
N PRO A 755 -31.85 22.02 4.12
CA PRO A 755 -33.12 22.40 3.53
C PRO A 755 -33.44 23.86 3.80
N ILE A 756 -34.04 24.50 2.84
CA ILE A 756 -34.47 25.92 2.91
C ILE A 756 -35.96 26.08 3.25
N GLY A 757 -36.67 24.97 3.30
CA GLY A 757 -38.09 24.88 3.61
C GLY A 757 -38.56 23.46 3.60
N TYR A 758 -39.87 23.25 3.75
CA TYR A 758 -40.50 21.94 3.64
C TYR A 758 -41.93 22.10 3.13
N PHE A 759 -42.47 21.00 2.62
CA PHE A 759 -43.90 20.87 2.40
C PHE A 759 -44.44 19.67 3.16
N LEU A 760 -45.71 19.66 3.45
CA LEU A 760 -46.38 18.55 4.15
C LEU A 760 -46.94 17.54 3.15
N GLN A 761 -46.61 16.30 3.30
CA GLN A 761 -47.19 15.18 2.57
C GLN A 761 -47.68 14.15 3.58
N LYS A 762 -49.02 14.01 3.70
CA LYS A 762 -49.61 13.11 4.70
C LYS A 762 -49.05 13.30 6.11
N ASP A 763 -49.01 14.54 6.56
CA ASP A 763 -48.46 15.00 7.86
C ASP A 763 -46.94 14.78 8.07
N VAL A 764 -46.21 14.33 7.04
CA VAL A 764 -44.73 14.24 7.08
C VAL A 764 -44.13 15.46 6.43
N LYS A 765 -43.21 16.12 7.10
CA LYS A 765 -42.37 17.21 6.54
C LYS A 765 -41.41 16.65 5.50
N VAL A 766 -41.61 17.03 4.25
CA VAL A 766 -40.67 16.71 3.16
C VAL A 766 -39.81 17.92 2.91
N PRO A 767 -38.48 17.84 3.15
CA PRO A 767 -37.59 18.99 3.02
C PRO A 767 -37.41 19.43 1.57
N ILE A 768 -37.31 20.73 1.34
CA ILE A 768 -36.95 21.36 0.07
C ILE A 768 -35.49 21.75 0.14
N TYR A 769 -34.65 21.16 -0.71
CA TYR A 769 -33.21 21.43 -0.74
C TYR A 769 -32.84 22.49 -1.79
N PRO A 770 -31.86 23.37 -1.48
CA PRO A 770 -31.24 24.27 -2.45
C PRO A 770 -30.21 23.50 -3.31
N GLU A 771 -29.29 24.24 -3.95
CA GLU A 771 -28.15 23.65 -4.63
C GLU A 771 -27.33 22.74 -3.67
N ARG A 772 -26.93 21.58 -4.15
CA ARG A 772 -26.17 20.59 -3.36
C ARG A 772 -24.86 21.20 -2.84
N ASN A 773 -24.54 20.90 -1.56
CA ASN A 773 -23.33 21.35 -0.88
C ASN A 773 -23.13 22.87 -0.86
N SER A 774 -24.23 23.61 -0.81
CA SER A 774 -24.27 25.09 -0.81
C SER A 774 -23.87 25.72 0.53
N ALA A 775 -23.96 24.97 1.62
CA ALA A 775 -23.59 25.39 2.98
C ALA A 775 -22.40 24.61 3.54
N ARG A 776 -21.93 25.00 4.72
CA ARG A 776 -20.85 24.29 5.44
C ARG A 776 -21.23 24.02 6.89
N MET A 777 -20.79 22.89 7.42
CA MET A 777 -20.78 22.61 8.85
C MET A 777 -19.85 23.59 9.56
N PRO A 778 -20.04 23.82 10.88
CA PRO A 778 -19.06 24.54 11.69
C PRO A 778 -17.68 23.92 11.64
N ASP A 779 -16.64 24.76 11.83
CA ASP A 779 -15.26 24.32 11.89
C ASP A 779 -15.04 23.32 13.03
N PHE A 780 -14.31 22.26 12.76
CA PHE A 780 -13.95 21.24 13.71
C PHE A 780 -12.58 21.55 14.35
N HIS A 781 -12.49 21.46 15.67
CA HIS A 781 -11.19 21.37 16.33
C HIS A 781 -11.24 20.60 17.64
N ARG A 782 -10.12 19.97 18.00
CA ARG A 782 -10.02 19.14 19.17
C ARG A 782 -8.58 19.04 19.64
N LEU A 783 -8.39 18.99 20.96
CA LEU A 783 -7.13 18.66 21.61
C LEU A 783 -7.30 17.39 22.45
N ASP A 784 -6.42 16.43 22.22
CA ASP A 784 -6.33 15.19 22.98
C ASP A 784 -4.98 15.11 23.68
N ILE A 785 -4.94 14.62 24.93
CA ILE A 785 -3.70 14.47 25.72
C ILE A 785 -3.69 13.09 26.35
N SER A 786 -2.52 12.43 26.33
CA SER A 786 -2.33 11.17 27.04
C SER A 786 -0.96 11.09 27.69
N MET A 787 -0.89 10.40 28.83
CA MET A 787 0.33 10.03 29.53
C MET A 787 0.51 8.51 29.42
N LYS A 788 1.69 8.09 29.01
CA LYS A 788 2.12 6.69 29.03
C LYS A 788 3.08 6.47 30.18
N TRP A 789 2.85 5.42 30.95
CA TRP A 789 3.72 4.99 32.05
C TRP A 789 4.12 3.52 31.85
N GLU A 790 5.44 3.25 31.82
CA GLU A 790 6.06 1.92 31.65
C GLU A 790 6.96 1.57 32.85
N PRO A 791 6.39 1.11 33.97
CA PRO A 791 7.14 0.90 35.23
C PRO A 791 8.24 -0.17 35.10
N SER A 792 8.19 -1.04 34.10
CA SER A 792 9.18 -2.11 33.91
C SER A 792 10.50 -1.63 33.28
N LEU A 793 10.55 -0.44 32.64
CA LEU A 793 11.75 0.08 31.98
C LEU A 793 12.84 0.57 32.96
N GLY A 794 12.48 0.90 34.21
CA GLY A 794 13.41 1.37 35.26
C GLY A 794 14.29 0.27 35.87
N ASN A 795 13.97 -1.00 35.70
CA ASN A 795 14.71 -2.12 36.31
C ASN A 795 15.51 -2.87 35.24
N LYS A 796 16.83 -2.86 35.37
CA LYS A 796 17.81 -3.46 34.44
C LYS A 796 17.80 -5.01 34.38
N THR A 797 17.03 -5.68 35.25
CA THR A 797 16.86 -7.13 35.20
C THR A 797 15.88 -7.50 34.10
N LYS A 798 16.17 -8.53 33.30
CA LYS A 798 15.29 -9.11 32.27
C LYS A 798 13.97 -9.57 32.93
N LYS A 799 13.00 -8.68 33.05
CA LYS A 799 11.66 -9.06 33.51
C LYS A 799 10.96 -9.81 32.39
N ARG A 800 10.43 -10.98 32.71
CA ARG A 800 9.55 -11.75 31.80
C ARG A 800 8.25 -11.02 31.50
N TRP A 801 7.81 -10.12 32.39
CA TRP A 801 6.56 -9.38 32.26
C TRP A 801 6.83 -7.88 32.08
N ILE A 802 6.41 -7.34 30.94
CA ILE A 802 6.49 -5.91 30.62
C ILE A 802 5.06 -5.37 30.60
N SER A 803 4.80 -4.29 31.33
CA SER A 803 3.49 -3.64 31.36
C SER A 803 3.59 -2.17 31.02
N SER A 804 2.53 -1.62 30.44
CA SER A 804 2.38 -0.19 30.21
C SER A 804 0.93 0.26 30.46
N PHE A 805 0.79 1.46 31.00
CA PHE A 805 -0.47 2.13 31.22
C PHE A 805 -0.53 3.40 30.39
N ASN A 806 -1.64 3.60 29.68
CA ASN A 806 -1.95 4.87 29.04
C ASN A 806 -3.20 5.45 29.67
N ILE A 807 -3.09 6.69 30.16
CA ILE A 807 -4.19 7.46 30.73
C ILE A 807 -4.27 8.76 29.95
N GLY A 808 -5.45 9.14 29.51
CA GLY A 808 -5.61 10.34 28.68
C GLY A 808 -6.99 10.94 28.75
N LEU A 809 -7.09 12.08 28.13
CA LEU A 809 -8.32 12.84 27.98
C LEU A 809 -8.47 13.20 26.50
N TYR A 810 -9.54 12.71 25.93
CA TYR A 810 -9.96 13.00 24.57
C TYR A 810 -10.88 14.21 24.61
N ASN A 811 -10.69 15.16 23.68
CA ASN A 811 -11.41 16.42 23.64
C ASN A 811 -11.30 17.22 24.96
N VAL A 812 -10.09 17.57 25.35
CA VAL A 812 -9.71 18.15 26.65
C VAL A 812 -10.59 19.32 27.05
N TYR A 813 -10.90 20.25 26.14
CA TYR A 813 -11.71 21.43 26.40
C TYR A 813 -13.21 21.21 26.14
N GLY A 814 -13.64 19.98 25.79
CA GLY A 814 -15.04 19.59 25.72
C GLY A 814 -15.85 20.28 24.63
N ARG A 815 -15.21 20.66 23.49
CA ARG A 815 -15.93 21.30 22.38
C ARG A 815 -16.99 20.34 21.84
N LYS A 816 -18.18 20.85 21.67
CA LYS A 816 -19.26 20.17 20.95
C LYS A 816 -19.00 20.31 19.45
N ASN A 817 -18.48 19.23 18.83
CA ASN A 817 -18.28 19.18 17.38
C ASN A 817 -19.49 18.49 16.75
N PRO A 818 -20.29 19.20 15.93
CA PRO A 818 -21.49 18.61 15.36
C PRO A 818 -21.14 17.49 14.37
N LEU A 819 -21.80 16.36 14.50
CA LEU A 819 -21.70 15.22 13.62
C LEU A 819 -22.72 15.32 12.47
N VAL A 820 -23.98 15.53 12.84
CA VAL A 820 -25.13 15.62 11.95
C VAL A 820 -26.12 16.63 12.53
N TYR A 821 -26.83 17.30 11.65
CA TYR A 821 -28.03 18.05 11.98
C TYR A 821 -29.26 17.26 11.52
N ARG A 822 -30.22 17.04 12.40
CA ARG A 822 -31.51 16.43 12.08
C ARG A 822 -32.59 17.48 12.06
N ILE A 823 -33.53 17.36 11.12
CA ILE A 823 -34.75 18.18 11.12
C ILE A 823 -35.60 17.73 12.29
N ASN A 824 -35.93 18.66 13.16
CA ASN A 824 -36.87 18.41 14.24
C ASN A 824 -38.30 18.26 13.65
N GLN A 825 -38.92 17.10 13.86
CA GLN A 825 -40.27 16.80 13.37
C GLN A 825 -41.36 17.21 14.38
N ASP A 826 -40.99 17.54 15.62
CA ASP A 826 -41.96 17.78 16.69
C ASP A 826 -42.60 19.17 16.61
N ASN A 827 -41.97 20.11 15.90
CA ASN A 827 -42.56 21.43 15.69
C ASN A 827 -43.04 21.60 14.24
N PRO A 828 -44.33 21.55 13.96
CA PRO A 828 -44.86 21.63 12.59
C PRO A 828 -44.74 23.03 11.95
N GLU A 829 -44.55 24.09 12.73
CA GLU A 829 -44.57 25.48 12.22
C GLU A 829 -43.14 26.03 11.94
N ASP A 830 -42.07 25.36 12.39
CA ASP A 830 -40.72 25.89 12.26
C ASP A 830 -39.72 24.82 11.80
N LEU A 831 -38.73 25.24 10.99
CA LEU A 831 -37.64 24.36 10.51
C LEU A 831 -36.49 24.42 11.52
N GLN A 832 -36.60 23.64 12.56
CA GLN A 832 -35.56 23.53 13.59
C GLN A 832 -34.63 22.35 13.33
N PHE A 833 -33.35 22.48 13.73
CA PHE A 833 -32.35 21.46 13.58
C PHE A 833 -31.81 21.05 14.93
N ASP A 834 -31.90 19.77 15.23
CA ASP A 834 -31.25 19.18 16.40
C ASP A 834 -29.79 18.82 16.07
N GLU A 835 -28.87 19.40 16.82
CA GLU A 835 -27.45 19.14 16.68
C GLU A 835 -27.10 17.83 17.40
N GLN A 836 -26.61 16.84 16.63
CA GLN A 836 -26.06 15.64 17.21
C GLN A 836 -24.54 15.70 17.28
N ILE A 837 -23.99 15.53 18.48
CA ILE A 837 -22.57 15.47 18.75
C ILE A 837 -22.15 14.01 19.00
N PHE A 838 -20.94 13.66 18.61
CA PHE A 838 -20.42 12.32 18.85
C PHE A 838 -20.04 12.11 20.32
N SER A 839 -19.22 13.01 20.87
CA SER A 839 -18.67 12.86 22.20
C SER A 839 -18.19 14.23 22.73
N GLY A 840 -18.44 14.47 24.00
CA GLY A 840 -17.82 15.54 24.73
C GLY A 840 -16.42 15.15 25.23
N ARG A 841 -16.05 15.67 26.41
CA ARG A 841 -14.81 15.27 27.10
C ARG A 841 -14.89 13.81 27.51
N THR A 842 -13.93 12.99 27.06
CA THR A 842 -13.95 11.53 27.26
C THR A 842 -12.64 11.04 27.83
N LEU A 843 -12.70 10.22 28.89
CA LEU A 843 -11.55 9.53 29.45
C LEU A 843 -11.06 8.45 28.49
N ALA A 844 -9.74 8.32 28.37
CA ALA A 844 -9.05 7.27 27.67
C ALA A 844 -8.16 6.52 28.67
N PHE A 845 -8.26 5.20 28.66
CA PHE A 845 -7.43 4.33 29.49
C PHE A 845 -7.09 3.07 28.73
N SER A 846 -5.82 2.63 28.83
CA SER A 846 -5.45 1.28 28.44
C SER A 846 -4.33 0.72 29.30
N TYR A 847 -4.41 -0.56 29.56
CA TYR A 847 -3.37 -1.39 30.12
C TYR A 847 -2.88 -2.37 29.08
N ASN A 848 -1.57 -2.45 28.84
CA ASN A 848 -0.97 -3.37 27.91
C ASN A 848 0.11 -4.19 28.61
N PHE A 849 0.25 -5.44 28.21
CA PHE A 849 1.26 -6.35 28.71
C PHE A 849 1.92 -7.17 27.61
N LYS A 850 3.15 -7.60 27.88
CA LYS A 850 3.92 -8.54 27.07
C LYS A 850 4.67 -9.49 28.01
N PHE A 851 4.54 -10.81 27.72
CA PHE A 851 5.21 -11.90 28.42
C PHE A 851 6.06 -12.71 27.47
#